data_492c09e085c9c98e5cfa2db33240226c
#
_entry.id   492c09e085c9c98e5cfa2db33240226c
#
_cell.length_a   1.000
_cell.length_b   1.000
_cell.length_c   1.000
_cell.angle_alpha   90.00
_cell.angle_beta   90.00
_cell.angle_gamma   90.00
#
_symmetry.space_group_name_H-M   'P 1'
#
loop_
_entity.id
_entity.type
_entity.pdbx_description
1 polymer ?
#
loop_
_entity_poly.entity_id
_entity_poly.type
_entity_poly.pdbx_seq_one_letter_code
_entity_poly.pdbx_strand_id
1 'polypeptide(L)'
;MSSLLKXEPAGNQAAGADISKKMAGGVGPRTTEDGNIGPFEKPDIYYGPETDPSNTKXRFGKLRTRSEVFSRGLFNTKFLXRAQGEKPRGKALFDLLDGXASDKESADSXXVGSXAGSXDTSSSSVADEPEMSGRSSSFMKKYLKGLXVWNKLTQAGKIGKEPEPVAHAERGITPEPEKPEXEASYLXRRGSTDSTSSKVNSKRFFISDIDGTLKRLLESEDTDHNCQITIEDTGPKVMKLGTANSAGYKQYDIRGTYMLSNLLQELTIAKRMGRKQMILDEARLNENPVDRLRRLISTVFWKNLRRQVTEDSVLEMASDTKIDSPDAKYPRIYVPHNEPEQYFYYTGIAKRHPEYQLQVEYLPEKITDEWVKSINGRPGFLALAXRHKSEKYGDLEGYPYIVPGGRFNEQYGWDSYFETLGLLESGQVEPCIGMCRNFIFEISHYGKILNANRSYYLCRSQPPFLTQMTLKIFNYIKAHDNREDLGLLKDGFTAAIKEYKTVWCCAPRLDQRTXLSTYXPSGLGIPPETEASHFDALLTPYSKKHXMSLDEFRRKYNDGEIDEPELDEYFVNDRAVRESGHDTTYRMDGLCAHLATVDLNSLLYKYETDIAYVIKTFFNDSFXLPDGTVEKSATWTEXAERRKKTMNRYMWSEHDSMYYDYNVQLDKRSKYESVTSLYPLWAGXCTPEQAKXIVENXIPKFEEFGGLVSGTXRSRGPISVERPSRQWDYPFAWAPHQMMAWKGLSNYGYXDVARRLAYRWCYMMTFAFVDFNGIVVEKYDATSEKQPHRVEAEYGNQGSGFKGVATEGFGWVNASYMVGLXYLDKTGIRALGMVTSPXDFLQHMNANERXAYXVEGGQXQLARARKINAATKV
;
A
#
# COMPACT_ATOMS: atom_id res chain seq x y z
N MET A 1 12.14 2.40 -2.46
CA MET A 1 11.72 2.20 -1.18
C MET A 1 12.47 1.17 -0.43
N SER A 2 12.50 0.06 -0.96
CA SER A 2 13.14 -0.98 -0.27
C SER A 2 14.60 -0.79 -0.02
N SER A 3 15.25 -0.15 -0.91
CA SER A 3 16.69 -0.11 -0.72
C SER A 3 17.10 0.64 0.52
N LEU A 4 16.16 1.30 1.12
CA LEU A 4 16.55 2.04 2.25
C LEU A 4 16.39 1.35 3.51
N LEU A 5 15.80 0.22 3.50
CA LEU A 5 15.48 -0.35 4.72
C LEU A 5 16.40 -1.32 5.18
N LYS A 6 17.09 -1.03 6.17
CA LYS A 6 17.90 -2.00 6.67
C LYS A 6 17.47 -2.24 7.97
N UNK A 7 16.63 -2.57 8.16
CA UNK A 7 16.30 -2.68 9.38
C UNK A 7 16.64 -3.69 10.06
N GLU A 8 16.95 -3.30 10.99
CA GLU A 8 17.07 -4.24 11.95
C GLU A 8 15.76 -4.59 12.45
N PRO A 9 15.53 -5.80 12.70
CA PRO A 9 14.24 -6.26 13.13
C PRO A 9 13.73 -5.48 14.33
N ALA A 10 14.62 -5.16 15.22
CA ALA A 10 14.19 -4.48 16.40
C ALA A 10 13.88 -3.03 16.13
N GLY A 11 14.29 -2.57 15.00
CA GLY A 11 14.07 -1.19 14.68
C GLY A 11 12.62 -0.81 14.62
N ASN A 12 11.79 -1.73 14.26
CA ASN A 12 10.38 -1.43 14.17
C ASN A 12 9.84 -1.03 15.51
N GLN A 13 10.20 -1.72 16.54
CA GLN A 13 9.71 -1.35 17.82
C GLN A 13 10.29 -0.04 18.27
N ALA A 14 11.54 0.19 18.00
CA ALA A 14 12.13 1.43 18.36
C ALA A 14 11.44 2.56 17.62
N ALA A 15 11.20 2.36 16.36
CA ALA A 15 10.52 3.39 15.60
C ALA A 15 9.15 3.62 16.14
N GLY A 16 8.48 2.56 16.50
CA GLY A 16 7.16 2.70 17.05
C GLY A 16 7.18 3.43 18.36
N ALA A 17 8.16 3.15 19.19
CA ALA A 17 8.26 3.83 20.45
C ALA A 17 8.49 5.32 20.23
N ASP A 18 9.34 5.65 19.30
CA ASP A 18 9.59 7.04 19.03
C ASP A 18 8.33 7.72 18.54
N ILE A 19 7.60 7.07 17.67
CA ILE A 19 6.38 7.64 17.17
C ILE A 19 5.39 7.82 18.30
N SER A 20 5.35 6.87 19.20
CA SER A 20 4.46 6.99 20.33
C SER A 20 4.81 8.19 21.17
N LYS A 21 6.06 8.40 21.39
CA LYS A 21 6.47 9.53 22.18
C LYS A 21 6.06 10.79 21.50
N LYS A 22 6.30 10.90 20.22
CA LYS A 22 5.91 12.07 19.51
C LYS A 22 4.45 12.29 19.60
N MET A 23 3.67 11.27 19.42
CA MET A 23 2.24 11.42 19.49
C MET A 23 1.79 11.82 20.88
N ALA A 24 2.39 11.23 21.86
CA ALA A 24 2.00 11.58 23.20
C ALA A 24 2.39 13.02 23.48
N GLY A 25 3.48 13.42 22.97
CA GLY A 25 3.92 14.76 23.26
C GLY A 25 3.20 15.80 22.47
N GLY A 26 2.93 15.57 21.26
CA GLY A 26 2.39 16.64 20.52
C GLY A 26 1.10 16.42 19.91
N VAL A 27 1.06 15.46 19.09
CA VAL A 27 -0.08 15.33 18.30
C VAL A 27 -0.87 14.16 18.61
N GLY A 28 -0.31 13.24 19.22
CA GLY A 28 -0.99 12.01 19.40
C GLY A 28 -2.28 12.15 20.07
N PRO A 29 -2.87 11.09 20.36
CA PRO A 29 -4.14 11.11 20.98
C PRO A 29 -3.97 11.79 22.31
N ARG A 30 -4.88 12.61 22.64
CA ARG A 30 -4.80 13.31 23.79
C ARG A 30 -5.94 13.00 24.57
N THR A 31 -5.90 13.18 25.81
CA THR A 31 -7.06 13.07 26.62
C THR A 31 -7.89 14.28 26.33
N THR A 32 -9.14 14.07 26.25
CA THR A 32 -10.04 15.17 26.09
C THR A 32 -10.27 15.75 27.48
N GLU A 33 -11.06 16.75 27.55
CA GLU A 33 -11.29 17.37 28.79
C GLU A 33 -11.90 16.46 29.81
N ASP A 34 -12.65 15.49 29.36
CA ASP A 34 -13.24 14.57 30.32
C ASP A 34 -12.32 13.41 30.59
N GLY A 35 -11.10 13.49 30.20
CA GLY A 35 -10.21 12.41 30.53
C GLY A 35 -10.07 11.34 29.47
N ASN A 36 -10.84 11.45 28.42
CA ASN A 36 -10.78 10.45 27.40
C ASN A 36 -9.54 10.62 26.58
N ILE A 37 -9.10 9.57 26.04
CA ILE A 37 -7.96 9.62 25.18
C ILE A 37 -8.43 9.96 23.81
N GLY A 38 -7.66 10.42 23.04
CA GLY A 38 -8.04 10.89 21.77
C GLY A 38 -8.71 9.91 20.86
N PRO A 39 -8.83 10.24 19.62
CA PRO A 39 -9.72 9.52 18.72
C PRO A 39 -9.45 8.05 18.59
N PHE A 40 -8.26 7.60 18.84
CA PHE A 40 -8.00 6.25 18.65
C PHE A 40 -8.38 5.46 19.85
N GLU A 41 -8.36 6.01 21.01
CA GLU A 41 -8.57 5.21 22.18
C GLU A 41 -9.97 5.20 22.66
N LYS A 42 -10.74 6.15 22.23
CA LYS A 42 -12.09 6.20 22.67
C LYS A 42 -12.83 4.90 22.52
N PRO A 43 -12.67 4.21 21.42
CA PRO A 43 -13.37 2.96 21.26
C PRO A 43 -12.89 1.86 22.19
N ASP A 44 -11.67 1.98 22.67
CA ASP A 44 -11.11 0.94 23.48
C ASP A 44 -11.24 1.21 24.97
N ILE A 45 -11.58 2.42 25.33
CA ILE A 45 -11.67 2.79 26.73
C ILE A 45 -13.07 3.25 27.00
N TYR A 46 -13.63 2.67 28.02
CA TYR A 46 -15.02 2.95 28.30
C TYR A 46 -15.14 3.48 29.70
N TYR A 47 -15.78 4.59 29.82
CA TYR A 47 -15.91 5.24 31.09
C TYR A 47 -17.34 5.30 31.59
N GLY A 48 -18.24 4.64 30.98
CA GLY A 48 -19.62 4.67 31.43
C GLY A 48 -19.86 3.87 32.68
N PRO A 49 -21.04 3.87 33.16
CA PRO A 49 -21.35 3.12 34.39
C PRO A 49 -21.21 1.63 34.15
N GLU A 50 -20.84 0.93 35.18
CA GLU A 50 -20.64 -0.48 35.08
C GLU A 50 -21.95 -1.21 35.14
N THR A 51 -21.97 -2.34 34.49
CA THR A 51 -23.19 -3.11 34.48
C THR A 51 -23.12 -4.12 35.61
N ASP A 52 -24.23 -4.67 35.95
CA ASP A 52 -24.36 -5.67 36.98
C ASP A 52 -23.54 -6.88 36.58
N PRO A 53 -22.65 -7.35 37.38
CA PRO A 53 -21.88 -8.50 37.06
C PRO A 53 -22.68 -9.72 36.70
N SER A 54 -23.82 -9.90 37.30
CA SER A 54 -24.60 -11.09 36.99
C SER A 54 -25.11 -11.01 35.57
N ASN A 55 -25.55 -9.83 35.15
CA ASN A 55 -26.03 -9.68 33.81
C ASN A 55 -24.87 -9.77 32.85
N THR A 56 -23.76 -9.27 33.27
CA THR A 56 -22.61 -9.31 32.43
C THR A 56 -22.18 -10.74 32.21
N LYS A 57 -22.38 -11.57 33.17
CA LYS A 57 -22.03 -12.94 33.04
C LYS A 57 -22.72 -13.61 31.88
N UNK A 58 -23.73 -13.24 32.02
CA UNK A 58 -24.45 -13.76 31.11
C UNK A 58 -24.08 -13.54 29.81
N ARG A 59 -24.04 -12.46 29.61
CA ARG A 59 -23.70 -12.02 28.29
C ARG A 59 -22.26 -12.41 28.01
N PHE A 60 -21.45 -12.34 29.04
CA PHE A 60 -20.08 -12.70 28.83
C PHE A 60 -19.98 -14.14 28.40
N GLY A 61 -20.77 -15.01 28.97
CA GLY A 61 -20.71 -16.39 28.57
C GLY A 61 -21.01 -16.51 27.10
N LYS A 62 -21.97 -15.78 26.62
CA LYS A 62 -22.29 -15.83 25.23
C LYS A 62 -21.16 -15.28 24.41
N LEU A 63 -20.66 -14.14 24.81
CA LEU A 63 -19.58 -13.54 24.09
C LEU A 63 -18.35 -14.42 24.12
N ARG A 64 -18.12 -15.01 25.27
CA ARG A 64 -16.96 -15.88 25.37
C ARG A 64 -17.11 -17.07 24.47
N THR A 65 -18.30 -17.66 24.44
CA THR A 65 -18.55 -18.80 23.60
C THR A 65 -18.32 -18.40 22.15
N ARG A 66 -18.79 -17.23 21.81
CA ARG A 66 -18.65 -16.75 20.49
C ARG A 66 -17.19 -16.58 20.14
N SER A 67 -16.46 -15.96 21.05
CA SER A 67 -15.04 -15.79 20.83
C SER A 67 -14.35 -17.12 20.74
N GLU A 68 -14.73 -18.04 21.59
CA GLU A 68 -14.13 -19.34 21.55
C GLU A 68 -14.48 -20.05 20.27
N VAL A 69 -15.72 -19.95 19.89
CA VAL A 69 -16.14 -20.56 18.65
C VAL A 69 -15.34 -19.96 17.51
N PHE A 70 -15.12 -18.67 17.55
CA PHE A 70 -14.38 -18.02 16.53
C PHE A 70 -12.96 -18.54 16.56
N SER A 71 -12.37 -18.56 17.73
CA SER A 71 -11.02 -19.07 17.85
C SER A 71 -10.97 -20.53 17.46
N ARG A 72 -11.94 -21.28 17.85
CA ARG A 72 -11.95 -22.65 17.48
C ARG A 72 -12.21 -22.82 16.02
N GLY A 73 -13.09 -22.02 15.49
CA GLY A 73 -13.38 -22.04 14.10
C GLY A 73 -12.12 -21.83 13.28
N LEU A 74 -11.37 -20.86 13.67
CA LEU A 74 -10.16 -20.57 13.02
C LEU A 74 -9.24 -21.74 13.21
N PHE A 75 -9.11 -22.17 14.43
CA PHE A 75 -8.23 -23.26 14.73
C PHE A 75 -8.69 -24.50 14.01
N ASN A 76 -9.98 -24.76 14.01
CA ASN A 76 -10.48 -25.95 13.37
C ASN A 76 -10.24 -25.92 11.88
N THR A 77 -10.43 -24.80 11.28
CA THR A 77 -10.21 -24.69 9.86
C THR A 77 -8.77 -25.02 9.54
N LYS A 78 -7.86 -24.48 10.31
CA LYS A 78 -6.49 -24.76 10.08
C LYS A 78 -6.17 -26.12 10.50
N PHE A 79 -6.69 -26.58 11.59
CA PHE A 79 -6.43 -27.89 12.08
C PHE A 79 -6.91 -28.89 11.05
N LEU A 80 -8.02 -28.66 10.46
CA LEU A 80 -8.47 -29.56 9.40
C LEU A 80 -7.48 -29.62 8.27
N UNK A 81 -7.13 -28.56 8.15
CA UNK A 81 -6.30 -28.50 7.15
C UNK A 81 -5.07 -29.23 7.35
N ARG A 82 -4.73 -28.99 8.38
CA ARG A 82 -3.52 -29.60 8.68
C ARG A 82 -3.68 -31.05 8.94
N ALA A 83 -4.59 -31.36 9.81
CA ALA A 83 -4.78 -32.73 10.18
C ALA A 83 -5.16 -33.61 9.01
N GLN A 84 -5.92 -33.06 8.11
CA GLN A 84 -6.33 -33.83 7.00
C GLN A 84 -5.41 -33.70 5.82
N GLY A 85 -4.37 -33.01 6.03
CA GLY A 85 -3.44 -32.86 4.95
C GLY A 85 -4.11 -32.28 3.75
N GLU A 86 -4.96 -31.33 3.97
CA GLU A 86 -5.81 -30.92 2.92
C GLU A 86 -5.32 -29.91 2.02
N LYS A 87 -4.09 -29.83 1.74
CA LYS A 87 -3.63 -28.92 0.75
C LYS A 87 -4.32 -29.14 -0.53
N PRO A 88 -4.40 -30.35 -1.02
CA PRO A 88 -5.06 -30.56 -2.29
C PRO A 88 -6.49 -30.06 -2.28
N ARG A 89 -7.13 -30.24 -1.15
CA ARG A 89 -8.49 -29.83 -1.10
C ARG A 89 -8.63 -28.35 -1.21
N GLY A 90 -7.87 -27.60 -0.47
CA GLY A 90 -7.92 -26.19 -0.55
C GLY A 90 -7.62 -25.72 -1.94
N LYS A 91 -6.65 -26.33 -2.55
CA LYS A 91 -6.28 -25.95 -3.87
C LYS A 91 -7.41 -26.27 -4.83
N ALA A 92 -8.03 -27.42 -4.66
CA ALA A 92 -9.12 -27.78 -5.53
C ALA A 92 -10.26 -26.78 -5.42
N LEU A 93 -10.50 -26.33 -4.21
CA LEU A 93 -11.56 -25.37 -4.04
C LEU A 93 -11.17 -24.03 -4.66
N PHE A 94 -9.93 -23.69 -4.60
CA PHE A 94 -9.48 -22.51 -5.23
C PHE A 94 -9.68 -22.68 -6.71
N ASP A 95 -9.33 -23.78 -7.26
CA ASP A 95 -9.51 -24.00 -8.67
C ASP A 95 -10.99 -23.89 -9.03
N LEU A 96 -11.83 -24.37 -8.18
CA LEU A 96 -13.26 -24.26 -8.45
C LEU A 96 -13.66 -22.80 -8.43
N LEU A 97 -13.16 -22.07 -7.48
CA LEU A 97 -13.48 -20.68 -7.42
C LEU A 97 -12.96 -20.01 -8.67
N ASP A 98 -11.79 -20.36 -9.09
CA ASP A 98 -11.22 -19.78 -10.28
C ASP A 98 -12.12 -20.08 -11.45
N GLY A 99 -12.54 -21.27 -11.58
CA GLY A 99 -13.42 -21.64 -12.65
C GLY A 99 -14.72 -20.87 -12.61
N UNK A 100 -15.06 -20.86 -11.64
CA UNK A 100 -16.29 -20.33 -11.50
C UNK A 100 -16.35 -18.93 -11.66
N ALA A 101 -15.39 -18.47 -11.52
CA ALA A 101 -15.54 -17.11 -11.50
C ALA A 101 -15.63 -16.45 -12.77
N SER A 102 -15.50 -16.87 -13.74
CA SER A 102 -15.48 -16.12 -14.86
C SER A 102 -16.59 -16.11 -15.72
N ASP A 103 -17.56 -16.42 -15.56
CA ASP A 103 -18.43 -16.48 -16.56
C ASP A 103 -19.28 -15.46 -16.83
N LYS A 104 -20.29 -15.52 -16.56
CA LYS A 104 -21.28 -14.79 -16.99
C LYS A 104 -21.21 -13.39 -16.76
N GLU A 105 -20.96 -12.94 -15.69
CA GLU A 105 -21.03 -11.61 -15.51
C GLU A 105 -20.15 -10.83 -16.35
N SER A 106 -19.12 -11.33 -16.73
CA SER A 106 -18.25 -10.58 -17.53
C SER A 106 -18.94 -10.26 -18.86
N ALA A 107 -19.83 -11.04 -19.21
CA ALA A 107 -20.43 -10.84 -20.50
C ALA A 107 -21.12 -9.51 -20.60
N ASP A 108 -21.61 -9.08 -19.56
CA ASP A 108 -22.36 -7.91 -19.64
C ASP A 108 -21.61 -6.70 -19.86
N SER A 109 -20.54 -6.59 -19.46
CA SER A 109 -19.92 -5.39 -19.58
C SER A 109 -18.80 -5.32 -20.52
N UNK A 110 -18.76 -6.00 -21.15
CA UNK A 110 -17.90 -5.92 -21.91
C UNK A 110 -17.36 -4.88 -22.46
N UNK A 111 -17.33 -4.68 -22.65
CA UNK A 111 -16.92 -3.96 -23.20
C UNK A 111 -16.58 -2.79 -22.94
N VAL A 112 -16.00 -2.75 -22.34
CA VAL A 112 -15.71 -1.59 -21.90
C VAL A 112 -14.62 -0.94 -22.54
N GLY A 113 -13.84 -1.65 -22.93
CA GLY A 113 -12.69 -1.19 -23.47
C GLY A 113 -12.47 0.19 -23.82
N SER A 114 -12.82 0.43 -24.89
CA SER A 114 -12.43 1.66 -25.40
C SER A 114 -12.49 2.86 -24.56
N UNK A 115 -13.54 2.87 -24.29
CA UNK A 115 -13.56 3.89 -23.80
C UNK A 115 -12.76 4.32 -22.85
N ALA A 116 -12.21 3.56 -22.81
CA ALA A 116 -11.38 3.75 -21.84
C ALA A 116 -10.69 5.00 -21.92
N GLY A 117 -10.28 5.19 -22.97
CA GLY A 117 -9.52 6.28 -23.04
C GLY A 117 -9.85 7.28 -22.03
N SER A 118 -10.62 7.96 -22.31
CA SER A 118 -10.82 9.02 -21.51
C SER A 118 -11.61 8.94 -20.33
N UNK A 119 -12.50 8.81 -20.59
CA UNK A 119 -13.07 9.05 -19.77
C UNK A 119 -13.07 8.40 -18.59
N ASP A 120 -12.68 7.57 -18.92
CA ASP A 120 -12.85 6.72 -17.91
C ASP A 120 -12.03 7.04 -16.76
N THR A 121 -11.07 7.72 -17.00
CA THR A 121 -10.27 7.92 -15.92
C THR A 121 -10.97 8.49 -14.81
N SER A 122 -11.56 9.53 -14.99
CA SER A 122 -12.12 10.13 -13.85
C SER A 122 -13.11 9.22 -13.28
N SER A 123 -13.78 8.63 -14.11
CA SER A 123 -14.79 7.82 -13.57
C SER A 123 -14.14 6.81 -12.74
N SER A 124 -13.15 6.25 -13.26
CA SER A 124 -12.59 5.23 -12.50
C SER A 124 -12.15 5.81 -11.22
N SER A 125 -11.57 6.90 -11.31
CA SER A 125 -11.07 7.38 -10.10
C SER A 125 -12.17 7.53 -9.13
N VAL A 126 -13.24 7.86 -9.57
CA VAL A 126 -14.23 8.04 -8.64
C VAL A 126 -14.85 6.82 -8.27
N ALA A 127 -15.26 6.20 -9.21
CA ALA A 127 -15.98 5.07 -8.95
C ALA A 127 -15.30 4.07 -8.21
N ASP A 128 -14.16 3.94 -8.45
CA ASP A 128 -13.68 2.79 -8.03
C ASP A 128 -13.69 2.68 -6.68
N GLU A 129 -13.83 3.41 -6.18
CA GLU A 129 -13.43 3.15 -5.12
C GLU A 129 -14.05 2.49 -4.25
N PRO A 130 -13.42 2.03 -3.65
CA PRO A 130 -13.68 1.26 -2.65
C PRO A 130 -14.76 1.69 -1.83
N GLU A 131 -15.30 2.66 -2.14
CA GLU A 131 -16.36 2.98 -1.41
C GLU A 131 -17.21 1.88 -1.28
N MET A 132 -17.10 1.06 -2.14
CA MET A 132 -17.95 0.01 -2.07
C MET A 132 -17.68 -0.83 -1.02
N SER A 133 -16.66 -0.87 -0.60
CA SER A 133 -16.27 -1.64 0.44
C SER A 133 -17.12 -2.73 0.89
N GLY A 134 -17.76 -3.31 0.15
CA GLY A 134 -18.39 -4.51 0.50
C GLY A 134 -19.30 -4.50 1.69
N ARG A 135 -19.85 -3.43 1.98
CA ARG A 135 -20.70 -3.46 3.08
C ARG A 135 -21.88 -4.31 2.85
N SER A 136 -22.41 -4.35 1.69
CA SER A 136 -23.52 -5.21 1.45
C SER A 136 -23.44 -5.70 0.06
N SER A 137 -23.94 -6.87 -0.17
CA SER A 137 -23.93 -7.40 -1.51
C SER A 137 -24.88 -6.62 -2.40
N SER A 138 -25.95 -6.09 -1.86
CA SER A 138 -26.86 -5.34 -2.69
C SER A 138 -26.19 -4.03 -3.14
N PHE A 139 -25.42 -3.42 -2.27
CA PHE A 139 -24.72 -2.21 -2.64
C PHE A 139 -23.71 -2.53 -3.73
N MET A 140 -22.98 -3.62 -3.55
CA MET A 140 -22.01 -3.99 -4.52
C MET A 140 -22.65 -4.28 -5.86
N LYS A 141 -23.79 -4.96 -5.87
CA LYS A 141 -24.47 -5.25 -7.09
C LYS A 141 -24.91 -3.95 -7.77
N LYS A 142 -25.40 -3.04 -7.01
CA LYS A 142 -25.84 -1.78 -7.55
C LYS A 142 -24.69 -1.05 -8.19
N TYR A 143 -23.55 -1.06 -7.53
CA TYR A 143 -22.39 -0.39 -8.05
C TYR A 143 -21.97 -1.04 -9.35
N LEU A 144 -21.89 -2.36 -9.36
CA LEU A 144 -21.48 -3.06 -10.55
C LEU A 144 -22.45 -2.81 -11.69
N LYS A 145 -23.71 -2.69 -11.38
CA LYS A 145 -24.69 -2.41 -12.38
C LYS A 145 -24.45 -1.02 -12.93
N GLY A 146 -24.17 -0.08 -12.08
CA GLY A 146 -23.88 1.27 -12.50
C GLY A 146 -22.70 1.29 -13.44
N LEU A 147 -21.72 0.56 -13.14
CA LEU A 147 -20.56 0.47 -14.02
C LEU A 147 -20.92 -0.08 -15.37
N UNK A 148 -21.61 -0.96 -15.23
CA UNK A 148 -21.92 -1.57 -16.40
C UNK A 148 -22.63 -0.76 -17.31
N VAL A 149 -23.55 -0.13 -16.84
CA VAL A 149 -24.33 0.72 -17.69
C VAL A 149 -23.45 1.82 -18.26
N TRP A 150 -22.64 2.41 -17.42
CA TRP A 150 -21.76 3.46 -17.86
C TRP A 150 -20.81 2.93 -18.91
N ASN A 151 -20.27 1.74 -18.67
CA ASN A 151 -19.37 1.16 -19.63
C ASN A 151 -20.07 0.97 -20.97
N LYS A 152 -21.29 0.50 -20.95
CA LYS A 152 -22.01 0.31 -22.17
C LYS A 152 -22.22 1.62 -22.90
N LEU A 153 -22.58 2.64 -22.15
CA LEU A 153 -22.79 3.92 -22.79
C LEU A 153 -21.52 4.46 -23.37
N THR A 154 -20.44 4.29 -22.64
CA THR A 154 -19.18 4.76 -23.12
C THR A 154 -18.79 4.02 -24.37
N GLN A 155 -18.97 2.71 -24.38
CA GLN A 155 -18.67 1.96 -25.55
C GLN A 155 -19.47 2.38 -26.73
N ALA A 156 -20.71 2.71 -26.52
CA ALA A 156 -21.54 3.15 -27.61
C ALA A 156 -21.18 4.55 -28.04
N GLY A 157 -20.24 5.16 -27.39
CA GLY A 157 -19.87 6.47 -27.80
C GLY A 157 -20.88 7.50 -27.41
N LYS A 158 -21.80 7.15 -26.59
CA LYS A 158 -22.82 8.08 -26.24
C LYS A 158 -22.41 8.98 -25.12
N ILE A 159 -21.47 8.55 -24.32
CA ILE A 159 -21.07 9.34 -23.24
C ILE A 159 -19.66 9.60 -23.31
N GLY A 160 -19.29 10.77 -23.43
CA GLY A 160 -17.93 11.06 -23.40
C GLY A 160 -17.49 11.31 -22.02
N LYS A 161 -18.32 11.58 -21.11
CA LYS A 161 -17.88 11.87 -19.88
C LYS A 161 -18.07 10.89 -18.96
N GLU A 162 -17.46 11.01 -17.97
CA GLU A 162 -17.49 10.09 -17.10
C GLU A 162 -18.61 10.09 -16.29
N PRO A 163 -18.81 9.13 -15.61
CA PRO A 163 -19.91 8.93 -14.81
C PRO A 163 -19.77 9.50 -13.47
N GLU A 164 -19.32 10.70 -13.37
CA GLU A 164 -19.23 11.24 -12.16
C GLU A 164 -20.40 11.09 -11.28
N PRO A 165 -21.53 11.33 -11.74
CA PRO A 165 -22.69 11.27 -10.87
C PRO A 165 -22.80 9.91 -10.24
N VAL A 166 -22.56 8.93 -11.02
CA VAL A 166 -22.68 7.61 -10.51
C VAL A 166 -21.69 7.39 -9.42
N ALA A 167 -20.52 7.66 -9.75
CA ALA A 167 -19.49 7.43 -8.79
C ALA A 167 -19.75 8.22 -7.55
N HIS A 168 -20.09 9.45 -7.70
CA HIS A 168 -20.31 10.23 -6.52
C HIS A 168 -21.42 9.67 -5.72
N ALA A 169 -22.45 9.30 -6.35
CA ALA A 169 -23.58 8.79 -5.61
C ALA A 169 -23.09 7.61 -4.81
N GLU A 170 -22.37 6.79 -5.44
CA GLU A 170 -21.94 5.65 -4.74
C GLU A 170 -21.11 6.04 -3.61
N ARG A 171 -20.20 6.88 -3.81
CA ARG A 171 -19.37 7.24 -2.79
C ARG A 171 -20.07 7.89 -1.70
N GLY A 172 -20.86 8.85 -2.00
CA GLY A 172 -21.56 9.51 -0.98
C GLY A 172 -22.25 8.55 -0.10
N ILE A 173 -22.77 7.57 -0.68
CA ILE A 173 -23.48 6.66 0.10
C ILE A 173 -22.61 5.93 1.00
N THR A 174 -21.60 5.46 0.48
CA THR A 174 -20.82 4.62 1.23
C THR A 174 -20.29 5.07 2.50
N PRO A 175 -19.38 5.80 2.52
CA PRO A 175 -18.66 6.02 3.73
C PRO A 175 -19.40 6.79 4.76
N GLU A 176 -20.00 7.77 4.33
CA GLU A 176 -20.45 8.63 5.28
C GLU A 176 -21.43 8.17 6.22
N PRO A 177 -22.55 7.95 5.84
CA PRO A 177 -23.56 7.56 6.76
C PRO A 177 -23.21 6.26 7.40
N GLU A 178 -22.49 5.45 6.69
CA GLU A 178 -22.28 4.16 7.20
C GLU A 178 -21.21 4.05 8.23
N LYS A 179 -20.29 4.94 8.22
CA LYS A 179 -19.27 4.84 9.18
C LYS A 179 -19.80 4.87 10.56
N PRO A 180 -20.53 5.81 10.95
CA PRO A 180 -21.11 5.84 12.30
C PRO A 180 -21.97 4.64 12.48
N GLU A 181 -22.69 4.33 11.47
CA GLU A 181 -23.52 3.16 11.58
C GLU A 181 -22.68 1.92 11.71
N UNK A 182 -21.85 1.90 10.94
CA UNK A 182 -21.09 0.84 10.95
C UNK A 182 -20.55 0.51 12.22
N GLU A 183 -20.14 1.64 12.76
CA GLU A 183 -19.60 1.38 14.00
C GLU A 183 -20.62 0.89 14.95
N ALA A 184 -21.72 1.50 14.95
CA ALA A 184 -22.78 1.08 15.81
C ALA A 184 -23.21 -0.32 15.47
N SER A 185 -23.38 -0.58 14.21
CA SER A 185 -23.83 -1.89 13.84
C SER A 185 -22.76 -2.92 14.14
N TYR A 186 -21.51 -2.53 14.06
CA TYR A 186 -20.43 -3.41 14.35
C TYR A 186 -20.48 -3.78 15.82
N LEU A 187 -20.70 -2.85 16.65
CA LEU A 187 -20.82 -3.15 18.05
C LEU A 187 -22.02 -4.05 18.37
N UNK A 188 -22.83 -3.77 17.82
CA UNK A 188 -24.01 -4.42 17.95
C UNK A 188 -23.99 -5.81 17.50
N ARG A 189 -23.49 -5.82 16.44
CA ARG A 189 -23.44 -7.10 15.88
C ARG A 189 -22.64 -7.99 16.75
N ARG A 190 -21.59 -7.48 17.23
CA ARG A 190 -20.79 -8.29 18.03
C ARG A 190 -21.47 -8.64 19.27
N GLY A 191 -22.35 -7.82 19.69
CA GLY A 191 -23.07 -8.14 20.84
C GLY A 191 -24.03 -9.22 20.56
N SER A 192 -23.89 -9.86 19.49
CA SER A 192 -24.70 -10.93 19.14
C SER A 192 -26.01 -10.42 18.71
N THR A 193 -26.81 -11.20 18.40
CA THR A 193 -27.95 -10.75 17.79
C THR A 193 -28.79 -9.94 18.68
N ASP A 194 -28.62 -9.95 19.95
CA ASP A 194 -29.37 -9.10 20.69
C ASP A 194 -28.46 -8.11 21.14
N SER A 195 -28.03 -7.42 20.24
CA SER A 195 -27.05 -6.51 20.40
C SER A 195 -27.21 -5.50 21.48
N THR A 196 -28.37 -5.00 21.66
CA THR A 196 -28.53 -3.96 22.64
C THR A 196 -28.10 -4.41 23.99
N SER A 197 -28.55 -5.57 24.35
CA SER A 197 -28.16 -6.07 25.62
C SER A 197 -26.70 -6.32 25.72
N SER A 198 -26.13 -6.80 24.65
CA SER A 198 -24.74 -7.10 24.68
C SER A 198 -23.92 -5.89 24.90
N LYS A 199 -24.29 -4.81 24.29
CA LYS A 199 -23.51 -3.63 24.45
C LYS A 199 -23.54 -3.18 25.90
N VAL A 200 -24.70 -3.26 26.50
CA VAL A 200 -24.82 -2.79 27.84
C VAL A 200 -24.07 -3.68 28.79
N ASN A 201 -24.08 -4.98 28.53
CA ASN A 201 -23.57 -5.92 29.48
C ASN A 201 -22.13 -6.39 29.21
N SER A 202 -21.49 -5.80 28.25
CA SER A 202 -20.12 -6.19 27.96
C SER A 202 -19.23 -5.86 29.15
N LYS A 203 -18.29 -6.77 29.46
CA LYS A 203 -17.42 -6.51 30.60
C LYS A 203 -16.36 -5.48 30.25
N ARG A 204 -15.98 -4.73 31.22
CA ARG A 204 -14.87 -3.79 31.07
C ARG A 204 -13.83 -4.17 32.10
N PHE A 205 -12.61 -4.29 31.64
CA PHE A 205 -11.51 -4.69 32.51
C PHE A 205 -10.63 -3.50 32.88
N PHE A 206 -10.22 -3.47 34.13
CA PHE A 206 -9.34 -2.40 34.59
C PHE A 206 -7.92 -2.96 34.67
N ILE A 207 -7.05 -2.35 33.91
CA ILE A 207 -5.66 -2.74 33.92
C ILE A 207 -4.89 -1.63 34.59
N SER A 208 -4.51 -1.85 35.83
CA SER A 208 -3.93 -0.80 36.64
C SER A 208 -2.45 -0.59 36.36
N ASP A 209 -1.81 -1.57 35.72
CA ASP A 209 -0.39 -1.47 35.43
C ASP A 209 -0.15 -2.13 34.09
N ILE A 210 -0.11 -1.31 33.05
CA ILE A 210 0.05 -1.83 31.69
C ILE A 210 1.39 -2.55 31.55
N ASP A 211 2.47 -1.96 32.05
CA ASP A 211 3.78 -2.59 31.93
C ASP A 211 3.82 -3.93 32.65
N GLY A 212 3.28 -3.99 33.85
CA GLY A 212 3.26 -5.22 34.59
C GLY A 212 2.42 -6.29 33.94
N THR A 213 1.28 -5.88 33.38
CA THR A 213 0.40 -6.83 32.72
C THR A 213 1.06 -7.35 31.43
N LEU A 214 1.72 -6.50 30.67
CA LEU A 214 2.45 -6.92 29.49
C LEU A 214 3.51 -7.94 29.88
N LYS A 215 4.24 -7.68 30.93
CA LYS A 215 5.29 -8.58 31.34
C LYS A 215 4.74 -9.94 31.76
N ARG A 216 3.68 -9.92 32.54
CA ARG A 216 3.07 -11.19 32.97
C ARG A 216 2.52 -11.96 31.80
N LEU A 217 1.88 -11.26 30.87
CA LEU A 217 1.29 -11.90 29.70
C LEU A 217 2.36 -12.56 28.84
N LEU A 218 3.45 -11.84 28.59
CA LEU A 218 4.50 -12.41 27.76
C LEU A 218 5.23 -13.55 28.49
N GLU A 219 5.45 -13.41 29.79
CA GLU A 219 6.10 -14.49 30.52
C GLU A 219 5.29 -15.78 30.48
N SER A 220 3.97 -15.64 30.50
CA SER A 220 3.12 -16.81 30.53
C SER A 220 2.89 -17.42 29.16
N GLU A 221 2.74 -16.58 28.14
CA GLU A 221 2.23 -17.05 26.86
C GLU A 221 3.22 -17.04 25.69
N ASP A 222 4.26 -16.21 25.76
CA ASP A 222 5.19 -16.09 24.67
C ASP A 222 6.27 -17.13 24.79
N THR A 223 5.95 -18.37 24.40
CA THR A 223 6.85 -19.48 24.66
C THR A 223 8.01 -19.57 23.69
N ASP A 224 7.95 -18.92 22.55
CA ASP A 224 9.07 -18.90 21.64
C ASP A 224 9.85 -17.59 21.70
N HIS A 225 9.51 -16.75 22.64
CA HIS A 225 10.30 -15.55 22.95
C HIS A 225 10.45 -14.59 21.77
N ASN A 226 9.38 -14.41 21.02
CA ASN A 226 9.40 -13.44 19.94
C ASN A 226 8.55 -12.21 20.24
N CYS A 227 8.10 -12.09 21.48
CA CYS A 227 7.29 -10.96 21.92
C CYS A 227 5.96 -10.87 21.19
N GLN A 228 5.43 -12.01 20.80
CA GLN A 228 4.13 -12.13 20.17
C GLN A 228 3.41 -13.28 20.81
N ILE A 229 2.09 -13.28 20.70
CA ILE A 229 1.29 -14.44 21.10
C ILE A 229 0.62 -14.94 19.83
N THR A 230 1.05 -16.10 19.37
CA THR A 230 0.60 -16.62 18.10
C THR A 230 0.12 -18.05 18.28
N ILE A 231 -0.38 -18.64 17.21
CA ILE A 231 -0.84 -20.01 17.28
C ILE A 231 0.32 -20.97 17.56
N GLU A 232 1.53 -20.53 17.40
CA GLU A 232 2.68 -21.40 17.65
C GLU A 232 3.09 -21.46 19.11
N ASP A 233 2.57 -20.58 19.93
CA ASP A 233 2.90 -20.60 21.34
C ASP A 233 2.16 -21.72 22.04
N THR A 234 2.78 -22.29 23.04
CA THR A 234 2.24 -23.44 23.74
C THR A 234 1.93 -23.15 25.21
N GLY A 235 1.73 -21.92 25.55
CA GLY A 235 1.39 -21.58 26.93
C GLY A 235 -0.04 -21.95 27.26
N PRO A 236 -0.49 -21.59 28.46
CA PRO A 236 -1.81 -22.01 28.88
C PRO A 236 -2.97 -21.34 28.20
N LYS A 237 -2.72 -20.27 27.48
CA LYS A 237 -3.75 -19.58 26.72
C LYS A 237 -4.86 -19.02 27.57
N VAL A 238 -4.49 -18.53 28.75
CA VAL A 238 -5.47 -17.92 29.63
C VAL A 238 -4.81 -16.88 30.49
N MET A 239 -5.53 -15.80 30.76
CA MET A 239 -5.06 -14.79 31.68
C MET A 239 -6.28 -14.22 32.39
N LYS A 240 -6.13 -13.93 33.69
CA LYS A 240 -7.22 -13.35 34.44
C LYS A 240 -7.11 -11.85 34.46
N LEU A 241 -8.24 -11.17 34.22
CA LEU A 241 -8.29 -9.72 34.33
C LEU A 241 -9.43 -9.33 35.22
N GLY A 242 -9.21 -8.28 36.00
CA GLY A 242 -10.24 -7.78 36.95
C GLY A 242 -11.15 -6.78 36.26
N THR A 243 -12.38 -6.74 36.70
CA THR A 243 -13.35 -5.84 36.09
C THR A 243 -13.24 -4.46 36.69
N ALA A 244 -13.63 -3.48 35.90
CA ALA A 244 -13.56 -2.09 36.35
C ALA A 244 -14.55 -1.81 37.48
N ASN A 245 -15.73 -2.39 37.39
CA ASN A 245 -16.74 -2.04 38.39
C ASN A 245 -16.44 -2.65 39.76
N SER A 246 -15.55 -3.60 39.83
CA SER A 246 -15.16 -4.19 41.11
C SER A 246 -13.80 -3.70 41.52
N ALA A 247 -13.24 -2.73 40.84
CA ALA A 247 -11.91 -2.23 41.07
C ALA A 247 -10.90 -3.39 41.01
N GLY A 248 -11.16 -4.35 40.15
CA GLY A 248 -10.23 -5.45 39.95
C GLY A 248 -10.49 -6.64 40.86
N TYR A 249 -11.44 -6.54 41.76
CA TYR A 249 -11.66 -7.63 42.69
C TYR A 249 -12.25 -8.86 42.03
N LYS A 250 -13.25 -8.69 41.16
CA LYS A 250 -13.82 -9.81 40.44
C LYS A 250 -12.99 -10.03 39.20
N GLN A 251 -12.57 -11.26 38.99
CA GLN A 251 -11.69 -11.56 37.91
C GLN A 251 -12.30 -12.59 36.97
N TYR A 252 -12.02 -12.46 35.72
CA TYR A 252 -12.52 -13.36 34.70
C TYR A 252 -11.40 -13.76 33.77
N ASP A 253 -11.52 -14.96 33.24
CA ASP A 253 -10.49 -15.48 32.33
C ASP A 253 -10.64 -14.93 30.95
N ILE A 254 -9.54 -14.51 30.38
CA ILE A 254 -9.45 -14.22 28.96
C ILE A 254 -8.77 -15.43 28.34
N ARG A 255 -9.43 -16.07 27.41
CA ARG A 255 -8.93 -17.35 26.92
C ARG A 255 -8.75 -17.36 25.42
N GLY A 256 -7.77 -18.11 24.98
CA GLY A 256 -7.56 -18.36 23.56
C GLY A 256 -6.53 -17.45 22.94
N THR A 257 -5.90 -17.95 21.91
CA THR A 257 -4.84 -17.21 21.27
C THR A 257 -5.33 -15.87 20.74
N TYR A 258 -6.48 -15.83 20.11
CA TYR A 258 -6.94 -14.60 19.50
C TYR A 258 -7.17 -13.50 20.53
N MET A 259 -7.88 -13.83 21.61
CA MET A 259 -8.15 -12.80 22.62
C MET A 259 -6.86 -12.35 23.30
N LEU A 260 -5.95 -13.29 23.55
CA LEU A 260 -4.71 -12.91 24.24
C LEU A 260 -3.78 -12.11 23.32
N SER A 261 -3.75 -12.45 22.05
CA SER A 261 -2.95 -11.67 21.11
C SER A 261 -3.54 -10.27 20.98
N ASN A 262 -4.87 -10.15 20.95
CA ASN A 262 -5.48 -8.84 20.90
C ASN A 262 -5.20 -8.05 22.18
N LEU A 263 -5.20 -8.73 23.33
CA LEU A 263 -4.85 -8.07 24.57
C LEU A 263 -3.42 -7.54 24.51
N LEU A 264 -2.50 -8.35 24.01
CA LEU A 264 -1.13 -7.92 23.90
C LEU A 264 -1.02 -6.70 23.00
N GLN A 265 -1.74 -6.70 21.88
CA GLN A 265 -1.68 -5.59 20.97
C GLN A 265 -2.28 -4.33 21.56
N GLU A 266 -3.42 -4.45 22.24
CA GLU A 266 -4.04 -3.29 22.87
C GLU A 266 -3.15 -2.70 23.95
N LEU A 267 -2.51 -3.55 24.74
CA LEU A 267 -1.61 -3.07 25.77
C LEU A 267 -0.38 -2.41 25.17
N THR A 268 0.15 -2.98 24.08
CA THR A 268 1.31 -2.41 23.42
C THR A 268 0.99 -1.03 22.84
N ILE A 269 -0.17 -0.91 22.22
CA ILE A 269 -0.58 0.38 21.65
C ILE A 269 -0.72 1.40 22.78
N ALA A 270 -1.38 1.01 23.87
CA ALA A 270 -1.56 1.94 24.99
C ALA A 270 -0.23 2.37 25.59
N LYS A 271 0.69 1.41 25.71
CA LYS A 271 2.00 1.74 26.27
C LYS A 271 2.73 2.74 25.39
N ARG A 272 2.67 2.54 24.08
CA ARG A 272 3.34 3.45 23.19
C ARG A 272 2.74 4.85 23.23
N MET A 273 1.49 4.96 23.64
CA MET A 273 0.86 6.25 23.78
C MET A 273 1.10 6.86 25.14
N GLY A 274 1.95 6.24 25.94
CA GLY A 274 2.31 6.80 27.23
C GLY A 274 1.36 6.46 28.34
N ARG A 275 0.40 5.56 28.10
CA ARG A 275 -0.56 5.21 29.15
C ARG A 275 0.08 4.27 30.14
N LYS A 276 -0.34 4.40 31.39
CA LYS A 276 0.13 3.50 32.42
C LYS A 276 -0.98 2.60 32.90
N GLN A 277 -2.22 3.00 32.72
CA GLN A 277 -3.36 2.18 33.06
C GLN A 277 -4.46 2.41 32.05
N MET A 278 -5.40 1.49 31.99
CA MET A 278 -6.50 1.65 31.03
C MET A 278 -7.70 0.83 31.46
N ILE A 279 -8.85 1.17 30.92
CA ILE A 279 -10.04 0.35 31.03
C ILE A 279 -10.32 -0.18 29.63
N LEU A 280 -10.39 -1.49 29.51
CA LEU A 280 -10.50 -2.15 28.21
C LEU A 280 -11.79 -2.94 28.13
N ASP A 281 -12.58 -2.67 27.11
CA ASP A 281 -13.82 -3.39 26.88
C ASP A 281 -13.52 -4.78 26.34
N GLU A 282 -14.13 -5.80 26.93
CA GLU A 282 -13.95 -7.16 26.46
C GLU A 282 -14.29 -7.30 24.98
N ALA A 283 -15.24 -6.50 24.51
CA ALA A 283 -15.64 -6.53 23.12
C ALA A 283 -14.47 -6.24 22.19
N ARG A 284 -13.48 -5.52 22.70
CA ARG A 284 -12.31 -5.22 21.87
C ARG A 284 -11.43 -6.45 21.71
N LEU A 285 -11.46 -7.33 22.70
CA LEU A 285 -10.60 -8.52 22.65
C LEU A 285 -11.17 -9.59 21.73
N ASN A 286 -12.48 -9.67 21.59
CA ASN A 286 -13.06 -10.68 20.70
C ASN A 286 -13.68 -10.09 19.47
N GLU A 287 -13.20 -8.93 19.06
CA GLU A 287 -13.69 -8.22 17.90
C GLU A 287 -13.56 -9.07 16.65
N ASN A 288 -14.57 -8.99 15.77
CA ASN A 288 -14.47 -9.71 14.49
C ASN A 288 -13.18 -9.31 13.76
N PRO A 289 -12.43 -10.23 13.21
CA PRO A 289 -11.14 -9.88 12.63
C PRO A 289 -11.18 -8.84 11.53
N VAL A 290 -12.18 -8.86 10.68
CA VAL A 290 -12.26 -7.85 9.63
C VAL A 290 -12.49 -6.49 10.27
N ASP A 291 -13.42 -6.44 11.21
CA ASP A 291 -13.72 -5.18 11.88
C ASP A 291 -12.51 -4.70 12.66
N ARG A 292 -11.80 -5.62 13.28
CA ARG A 292 -10.65 -5.22 14.08
C ARG A 292 -9.52 -4.68 13.19
N LEU A 293 -9.22 -5.37 12.10
CA LEU A 293 -8.15 -4.91 11.23
C LEU A 293 -8.54 -3.58 10.59
N ARG A 294 -9.79 -3.44 10.15
CA ARG A 294 -10.22 -2.18 9.60
C ARG A 294 -10.09 -1.06 10.61
N ARG A 295 -10.51 -1.30 11.83
CA ARG A 295 -10.44 -0.27 12.88
C ARG A 295 -9.00 0.08 13.18
N LEU A 296 -8.13 -0.92 13.29
CA LEU A 296 -6.74 -0.64 13.56
C LEU A 296 -6.11 0.16 12.45
N ILE A 297 -6.41 -0.20 11.20
CA ILE A 297 -5.87 0.57 10.09
C ILE A 297 -6.37 2.01 10.16
N SER A 298 -7.67 2.18 10.34
CA SER A 298 -8.26 3.50 10.25
C SER A 298 -7.89 4.40 11.42
N THR A 299 -7.76 3.84 12.61
CA THR A 299 -7.61 4.69 13.80
C THR A 299 -6.24 4.61 14.46
N VAL A 300 -5.45 3.59 14.17
CA VAL A 300 -4.17 3.43 14.82
C VAL A 300 -3.03 3.40 13.81
N PHE A 301 -3.12 2.52 12.82
CA PHE A 301 -1.99 2.32 11.92
C PHE A 301 -1.69 3.57 11.12
N TRP A 302 -2.71 4.20 10.53
CA TRP A 302 -2.46 5.41 9.77
C TRP A 302 -1.85 6.50 10.64
N LYS A 303 -2.30 6.58 11.88
CA LYS A 303 -1.77 7.62 12.74
C LYS A 303 -0.31 7.38 13.05
N ASN A 304 0.07 6.13 13.23
CA ASN A 304 1.46 5.83 13.54
C ASN A 304 2.39 5.92 12.33
N LEU A 305 1.81 6.02 11.13
CA LEU A 305 2.59 6.25 9.91
C LEU A 305 2.53 7.71 9.47
N ARG A 306 1.84 8.57 10.20
CA ARG A 306 1.69 9.95 9.82
C ARG A 306 2.91 10.74 10.26
N ARG A 307 3.35 11.60 9.37
CA ARG A 307 4.48 12.50 9.65
C ARG A 307 4.08 13.92 9.27
N GLN A 308 4.68 14.88 9.95
CA GLN A 308 4.45 16.27 9.61
C GLN A 308 5.64 17.05 10.15
N VAL A 309 6.21 17.91 9.34
CA VAL A 309 7.35 18.70 9.78
C VAL A 309 6.85 19.80 10.71
N THR A 310 7.35 19.78 11.92
CA THR A 310 7.08 20.81 12.91
C THR A 310 8.38 21.06 13.67
N GLU A 311 8.38 22.06 14.51
CA GLU A 311 9.58 22.35 15.30
C GLU A 311 9.98 21.15 16.14
N ASP A 312 8.98 20.41 16.64
CA ASP A 312 9.29 19.27 17.50
C ASP A 312 9.73 18.04 16.74
N SER A 313 9.30 17.88 15.49
CA SER A 313 9.59 16.66 14.75
C SER A 313 10.83 16.77 13.89
N VAL A 314 11.33 17.97 13.66
CA VAL A 314 12.34 18.16 12.64
C VAL A 314 13.65 17.46 12.96
N LEU A 315 14.01 17.35 14.23
CA LEU A 315 15.27 16.73 14.57
C LEU A 315 15.29 15.28 14.08
N GLU A 316 14.26 14.55 14.40
CA GLU A 316 14.23 13.16 14.02
C GLU A 316 14.09 13.00 12.50
N MET A 317 13.30 13.85 11.88
CA MET A 317 13.08 13.72 10.45
C MET A 317 14.35 14.07 9.67
N ALA A 318 15.12 15.01 10.16
CA ALA A 318 16.32 15.44 9.45
C ALA A 318 17.53 14.57 9.72
N SER A 319 17.44 13.65 10.66
CA SER A 319 18.56 12.78 10.99
C SER A 319 18.66 11.65 9.97
N ASP A 320 19.87 11.23 9.67
CA ASP A 320 20.05 10.18 8.67
C ASP A 320 21.20 9.30 9.13
N THR A 321 20.91 8.04 9.36
CA THR A 321 21.93 7.12 9.84
C THR A 321 22.45 6.19 8.77
N LYS A 322 22.01 6.35 7.52
CA LYS A 322 22.47 5.47 6.50
C LYS A 322 23.85 5.74 5.98
N ILE A 323 24.25 6.99 5.95
CA ILE A 323 25.51 7.38 5.35
C ILE A 323 26.56 7.43 6.44
N ASP A 324 27.70 6.78 6.18
CA ASP A 324 28.76 6.72 7.17
C ASP A 324 29.82 7.74 6.82
N SER A 325 29.68 8.94 7.30
CA SER A 325 30.68 9.97 7.12
C SER A 325 30.62 10.89 8.32
N PRO A 326 31.68 11.66 8.58
CA PRO A 326 31.68 12.53 9.74
C PRO A 326 30.55 13.58 9.73
N ASP A 327 30.23 14.07 8.56
CA ASP A 327 29.19 15.10 8.48
C ASP A 327 27.79 14.53 8.52
N ALA A 328 27.65 13.23 8.32
CA ALA A 328 26.32 12.63 8.28
C ALA A 328 25.68 12.58 9.66
N LYS A 329 26.46 12.74 10.71
CA LYS A 329 25.88 12.69 12.05
C LYS A 329 25.01 13.90 12.36
N TYR A 330 25.17 14.98 11.59
CA TYR A 330 24.40 16.18 11.88
C TYR A 330 23.08 16.12 11.12
N PRO A 331 21.96 16.38 11.78
CA PRO A 331 20.71 16.49 11.03
C PRO A 331 20.79 17.67 10.08
N ARG A 332 20.28 17.47 8.87
CA ARG A 332 20.44 18.47 7.84
C ARG A 332 19.20 18.58 6.99
N ILE A 333 18.86 19.79 6.62
CA ILE A 333 17.76 20.08 5.73
C ILE A 333 18.25 20.91 4.57
N TYR A 334 17.91 20.48 3.37
CA TYR A 334 18.18 21.27 2.18
C TYR A 334 16.91 21.96 1.73
N VAL A 335 16.99 23.25 1.45
CA VAL A 335 15.87 24.07 1.10
C VAL A 335 16.05 24.57 -0.33
N PRO A 336 15.04 24.56 -1.18
CA PRO A 336 15.21 25.08 -2.54
C PRO A 336 15.72 26.51 -2.54
N HIS A 337 16.52 26.84 -3.55
CA HIS A 337 17.18 28.14 -3.60
C HIS A 337 16.20 29.29 -3.56
N ASN A 338 14.98 29.08 -4.03
CA ASN A 338 13.99 30.15 -4.11
C ASN A 338 12.90 30.03 -3.06
N GLU A 339 13.22 29.44 -1.94
CA GLU A 339 12.26 29.35 -0.83
C GLU A 339 12.85 29.99 0.43
N PRO A 340 13.04 31.31 0.43
CA PRO A 340 13.68 31.94 1.57
C PRO A 340 12.87 31.88 2.86
N GLU A 341 11.54 31.81 2.74
CA GLU A 341 10.75 31.76 3.96
C GLU A 341 10.95 30.39 4.64
N GLN A 342 11.08 29.33 3.85
CA GLN A 342 11.39 28.04 4.45
C GLN A 342 12.77 28.07 5.10
N TYR A 343 13.73 28.70 4.44
CA TYR A 343 15.07 28.82 5.01
C TYR A 343 15.00 29.54 6.34
N PHE A 344 14.24 30.62 6.40
CA PHE A 344 14.07 31.37 7.63
C PHE A 344 13.43 30.49 8.71
N TYR A 345 12.43 29.70 8.33
CA TYR A 345 11.75 28.82 9.27
C TYR A 345 12.74 27.82 9.87
N TYR A 346 13.49 27.13 9.02
CA TYR A 346 14.39 26.09 9.54
C TYR A 346 15.58 26.67 10.30
N THR A 347 16.11 27.81 9.84
CA THR A 347 17.20 28.41 10.59
C THR A 347 16.71 28.95 11.93
N GLY A 348 15.45 29.38 11.97
CA GLY A 348 14.87 29.79 13.25
C GLY A 348 14.81 28.64 14.23
N ILE A 349 14.44 27.45 13.75
CA ILE A 349 14.45 26.27 14.61
C ILE A 349 15.86 25.98 15.07
N ALA A 350 16.82 26.06 14.18
CA ALA A 350 18.20 25.78 14.55
C ALA A 350 18.70 26.75 15.61
N LYS A 351 18.27 27.99 15.55
CA LYS A 351 18.69 28.97 16.54
C LYS A 351 18.00 28.72 17.87
N ARG A 352 16.73 28.37 17.85
CA ARG A 352 16.01 28.13 19.09
C ARG A 352 16.43 26.82 19.77
N HIS A 353 17.00 25.90 19.00
CA HIS A 353 17.39 24.60 19.52
C HIS A 353 18.83 24.29 19.11
N PRO A 354 19.79 25.02 19.66
CA PRO A 354 21.18 24.76 19.27
C PRO A 354 21.62 23.34 19.59
N GLU A 355 20.97 22.68 20.54
CA GLU A 355 21.33 21.30 20.85
C GLU A 355 21.03 20.33 19.74
N TYR A 356 20.17 20.74 18.77
CA TYR A 356 19.88 19.88 17.64
C TYR A 356 21.08 19.81 16.69
N GLN A 357 21.86 20.86 16.65
CA GLN A 357 22.95 21.00 15.68
C GLN A 357 22.42 20.87 14.26
N LEU A 358 21.24 21.40 14.00
CA LEU A 358 20.59 21.29 12.72
C LEU A 358 21.30 22.13 11.68
N GLN A 359 21.66 21.53 10.58
CA GLN A 359 22.33 22.21 9.47
C GLN A 359 21.27 22.55 8.43
N VAL A 360 21.18 23.78 8.04
CA VAL A 360 20.20 24.22 7.05
C VAL A 360 20.97 24.81 5.88
N GLU A 361 20.76 24.27 4.70
CA GLU A 361 21.51 24.70 3.53
C GLU A 361 20.58 24.92 2.36
N TYR A 362 20.85 25.91 1.54
CA TYR A 362 20.13 26.06 0.30
C TYR A 362 20.65 25.08 -0.74
N LEU A 363 19.76 24.59 -1.57
CA LEU A 363 20.16 23.88 -2.77
C LEU A 363 20.61 24.88 -3.83
N PRO A 364 21.49 24.52 -4.73
CA PRO A 364 21.83 25.41 -5.81
C PRO A 364 20.64 25.58 -6.75
N GLU A 365 20.64 26.65 -7.51
CA GLU A 365 19.57 26.91 -8.45
C GLU A 365 19.49 25.77 -9.46
N LYS A 366 20.62 25.28 -9.92
CA LYS A 366 20.64 24.17 -10.84
C LYS A 366 21.22 22.95 -10.11
N ILE A 367 20.43 21.92 -9.97
CA ILE A 367 20.86 20.73 -9.24
C ILE A 367 21.38 19.73 -10.26
N THR A 368 22.70 19.59 -10.31
CA THR A 368 23.31 18.68 -11.28
C THR A 368 23.69 17.39 -10.63
N ASP A 369 23.94 16.36 -11.46
CA ASP A 369 24.38 15.08 -10.95
C ASP A 369 25.70 15.23 -10.21
N GLU A 370 26.57 16.10 -10.71
CA GLU A 370 27.85 16.35 -10.05
C GLU A 370 27.65 16.96 -8.68
N TRP A 371 26.72 17.90 -8.55
CA TRP A 371 26.48 18.48 -7.25
C TRP A 371 25.89 17.46 -6.30
N VAL A 372 24.97 16.63 -6.79
CA VAL A 372 24.36 15.63 -5.93
C VAL A 372 25.45 14.65 -5.44
N LYS A 373 26.36 14.27 -6.31
CA LYS A 373 27.46 13.39 -5.92
C LYS A 373 28.33 14.07 -4.87
N SER A 374 28.54 15.39 -5.01
CA SER A 374 29.44 16.10 -4.11
C SER A 374 28.93 16.15 -2.69
N ILE A 375 27.66 15.92 -2.48
CA ILE A 375 27.10 15.95 -1.12
C ILE A 375 26.77 14.56 -0.60
N ASN A 376 27.33 13.53 -1.21
CA ASN A 376 27.08 12.17 -0.71
C ASN A 376 27.45 12.04 0.76
N GLY A 377 28.48 12.75 1.23
CA GLY A 377 28.87 12.69 2.63
C GLY A 377 28.10 13.63 3.56
N ARG A 378 27.20 14.43 3.00
CA ARG A 378 26.39 15.36 3.78
C ARG A 378 24.92 15.15 3.45
N PRO A 379 24.37 14.00 3.83
CA PRO A 379 22.99 13.72 3.47
C PRO A 379 22.02 14.62 4.21
N GLY A 380 20.91 14.90 3.61
CA GLY A 380 19.91 15.73 4.26
C GLY A 380 18.50 15.44 3.78
N PHE A 381 17.59 15.91 4.60
CA PHE A 381 16.16 15.81 4.33
C PHE A 381 15.83 16.94 3.36
N LEU A 382 15.12 16.63 2.28
CA LEU A 382 14.76 17.68 1.34
C LEU A 382 13.45 18.28 1.77
N ALA A 383 13.41 19.60 1.82
CA ALA A 383 12.22 20.31 2.26
C ALA A 383 11.03 19.99 1.36
N LEU A 384 9.87 19.93 1.96
CA LEU A 384 8.61 19.69 1.27
C LEU A 384 7.73 20.92 1.41
N ALA A 385 6.55 20.83 0.90
CA ALA A 385 5.65 21.99 0.93
C ALA A 385 5.35 22.42 2.36
N UNK A 386 5.29 23.60 2.74
CA UNK A 386 4.95 24.07 3.94
C UNK A 386 3.77 24.86 3.75
N ARG A 387 3.02 25.13 4.69
CA ARG A 387 1.86 26.02 4.68
C ARG A 387 1.95 26.98 5.83
N HIS A 388 1.27 28.10 5.72
CA HIS A 388 1.33 29.13 6.76
C HIS A 388 0.39 28.78 7.90
N LYS A 389 0.89 28.89 9.13
CA LYS A 389 0.04 28.73 10.29
C LYS A 389 -0.63 30.07 10.62
N SER A 390 -0.01 31.14 10.26
CA SER A 390 -0.56 32.47 10.48
C SER A 390 -0.02 33.37 9.40
N GLU A 391 -0.33 34.66 9.47
CA GLU A 391 0.19 35.59 8.47
C GLU A 391 1.60 36.01 8.79
N LYS A 392 2.15 35.62 9.91
CA LYS A 392 3.49 36.06 10.28
C LYS A 392 4.51 35.34 9.41
N TYR A 393 5.50 36.06 8.93
CA TYR A 393 6.53 35.53 8.07
C TYR A 393 7.27 34.40 8.84
N GLY A 394 7.45 33.29 8.24
CA GLY A 394 8.16 32.18 8.84
C GLY A 394 7.36 31.32 9.76
N ASP A 395 6.09 31.62 9.96
CA ASP A 395 5.26 30.82 10.84
C ASP A 395 4.66 29.69 9.98
N LEU A 396 5.43 28.64 9.78
CA LEU A 396 5.09 27.60 8.85
C LEU A 396 4.96 26.27 9.51
N GLU A 397 4.31 25.34 8.84
CA GLU A 397 4.31 23.94 9.22
C GLU A 397 4.21 23.10 7.95
N GLY A 398 4.69 21.89 8.01
CA GLY A 398 4.57 21.00 6.88
C GLY A 398 3.16 20.45 6.72
N TYR A 399 2.88 19.92 5.57
CA TYR A 399 1.65 19.17 5.39
C TYR A 399 1.81 17.77 5.98
N PRO A 400 0.74 17.20 6.47
CA PRO A 400 0.84 15.81 6.93
C PRO A 400 0.99 14.87 5.75
N TYR A 401 1.71 13.79 5.95
CA TYR A 401 1.85 12.75 4.95
C TYR A 401 2.05 11.41 5.64
N ILE A 402 1.90 10.33 4.88
CA ILE A 402 2.01 8.98 5.42
C ILE A 402 3.29 8.35 4.86
N VAL A 403 4.02 7.66 5.70
CA VAL A 403 5.25 6.99 5.29
C VAL A 403 4.98 5.51 5.05
N PRO A 404 5.85 4.82 4.28
CA PRO A 404 5.57 3.43 3.95
C PRO A 404 5.57 2.48 5.13
N GLY A 405 6.35 2.76 6.15
CA GLY A 405 6.44 1.92 7.33
C GLY A 405 6.99 2.72 8.48
N GLY A 406 6.90 2.19 9.66
CA GLY A 406 7.22 2.96 10.85
C GLY A 406 8.65 3.44 10.96
N ARG A 407 9.56 2.80 10.20
CA ARG A 407 10.93 3.21 10.28
C ARG A 407 11.25 4.36 9.40
N PHE A 408 10.34 4.80 8.55
CA PHE A 408 10.61 5.84 7.58
C PHE A 408 10.15 7.19 8.06
N ASN A 409 10.82 8.22 7.58
CA ASN A 409 10.37 9.59 7.83
C ASN A 409 10.19 10.39 6.54
N GLU A 410 10.36 9.75 5.39
CA GLU A 410 10.29 10.41 4.11
C GLU A 410 8.99 10.07 3.37
N GLN A 411 8.56 10.95 2.51
CA GLN A 411 7.44 10.65 1.64
C GLN A 411 7.99 9.97 0.39
N TYR A 412 7.50 8.76 0.14
CA TYR A 412 7.94 8.00 -1.03
C TYR A 412 7.00 8.24 -2.20
N GLY A 413 7.48 7.98 -3.39
CA GLY A 413 6.75 8.32 -4.60
C GLY A 413 5.48 7.52 -4.79
N TRP A 414 5.59 6.32 -5.36
CA TRP A 414 4.36 5.63 -5.74
C TRP A 414 3.62 5.04 -4.54
N ASP A 415 4.33 4.80 -3.43
CA ASP A 415 3.65 4.35 -2.22
C ASP A 415 2.52 5.30 -1.85
N SER A 416 2.75 6.61 -2.02
CA SER A 416 1.77 7.61 -1.62
C SER A 416 0.47 7.50 -2.38
N TYR A 417 0.54 7.09 -3.64
CA TYR A 417 -0.69 6.91 -4.39
C TYR A 417 -1.52 5.78 -3.81
N PHE A 418 -0.88 4.64 -3.55
CA PHE A 418 -1.62 3.50 -3.04
C PHE A 418 -2.11 3.75 -1.62
N GLU A 419 -1.30 4.46 -0.83
CA GLU A 419 -1.75 4.85 0.50
C GLU A 419 -2.97 5.75 0.42
N THR A 420 -2.98 6.66 -0.58
CA THR A 420 -4.12 7.54 -0.75
C THR A 420 -5.41 6.75 -0.96
N LEU A 421 -5.36 5.68 -1.73
CA LEU A 421 -6.55 4.88 -1.95
C LEU A 421 -7.13 4.37 -0.63
N GLY A 422 -6.27 3.88 0.25
CA GLY A 422 -6.74 3.38 1.54
C GLY A 422 -7.12 4.47 2.52
N LEU A 423 -6.39 5.58 2.48
CA LEU A 423 -6.71 6.70 3.36
C LEU A 423 -8.08 7.27 3.04
N LEU A 424 -8.41 7.37 1.78
CA LEU A 424 -9.73 7.88 1.40
C LEU A 424 -10.81 6.93 1.86
N GLU A 425 -10.56 5.63 1.82
CA GLU A 425 -11.52 4.68 2.36
C GLU A 425 -11.67 4.82 3.86
N SER A 426 -10.67 5.31 4.53
CA SER A 426 -10.72 5.53 5.96
C SER A 426 -11.20 6.94 6.32
N GLY A 427 -11.57 7.73 5.34
CA GLY A 427 -12.07 9.08 5.60
C GLY A 427 -10.99 10.08 5.91
N GLN A 428 -9.73 9.80 5.58
CA GLN A 428 -8.63 10.66 5.97
C GLN A 428 -8.10 11.42 4.76
N VAL A 429 -8.79 12.46 4.34
CA VAL A 429 -8.38 13.18 3.15
C VAL A 429 -7.21 14.13 3.40
N GLU A 430 -7.02 14.58 4.62
CA GLU A 430 -5.99 15.58 4.89
C GLU A 430 -4.59 15.13 4.50
N PRO A 431 -4.12 13.96 4.92
CA PRO A 431 -2.79 13.56 4.48
C PRO A 431 -2.72 13.28 2.98
N CYS A 432 -3.84 12.94 2.36
CA CYS A 432 -3.82 12.77 0.91
C CYS A 432 -3.56 14.09 0.22
N ILE A 433 -4.23 15.14 0.65
CA ILE A 433 -3.99 16.47 0.11
C ILE A 433 -2.53 16.87 0.37
N GLY A 434 -2.05 16.56 1.57
CA GLY A 434 -0.67 16.90 1.91
C GLY A 434 0.34 16.22 1.01
N MET A 435 0.12 14.92 0.76
CA MET A 435 1.04 14.19 -0.10
C MET A 435 0.99 14.72 -1.52
N CYS A 436 -0.20 15.07 -2.00
CA CYS A 436 -0.33 15.63 -3.33
C CYS A 436 0.39 16.98 -3.41
N ARG A 437 0.20 17.83 -2.42
CA ARG A 437 0.89 19.12 -2.39
C ARG A 437 2.40 18.94 -2.33
N ASN A 438 2.87 17.95 -1.59
CA ASN A 438 4.31 17.69 -1.54
C ASN A 438 4.84 17.22 -2.90
N PHE A 439 4.07 16.45 -3.65
CA PHE A 439 4.52 16.06 -4.97
C PHE A 439 4.55 17.24 -5.94
N ILE A 440 3.56 18.13 -5.83
CA ILE A 440 3.58 19.34 -6.64
C ILE A 440 4.83 20.17 -6.32
N PHE A 441 5.16 20.24 -5.04
CA PHE A 441 6.36 20.97 -4.61
C PHE A 441 7.62 20.30 -5.16
N GLU A 442 7.68 18.96 -5.11
CA GLU A 442 8.87 18.27 -5.59
C GLU A 442 9.06 18.50 -7.08
N ILE A 443 8.01 18.43 -7.85
CA ILE A 443 8.14 18.66 -9.29
C ILE A 443 8.57 20.11 -9.54
N SER A 444 7.99 21.04 -8.81
CA SER A 444 8.33 22.47 -9.02
C SER A 444 9.77 22.77 -8.65
N HIS A 445 10.28 22.19 -7.60
CA HIS A 445 11.59 22.56 -7.08
C HIS A 445 12.69 21.55 -7.37
N TYR A 446 12.37 20.28 -7.46
CA TYR A 446 13.38 19.26 -7.68
C TYR A 446 13.26 18.65 -9.08
N GLY A 447 12.25 19.03 -9.83
CA GLY A 447 12.08 18.62 -11.21
C GLY A 447 11.36 17.31 -11.40
N LYS A 448 11.11 16.57 -10.36
CA LYS A 448 10.47 15.26 -10.48
C LYS A 448 9.89 14.85 -9.13
N ILE A 449 9.01 13.87 -9.14
CA ILE A 449 8.63 13.23 -7.89
C ILE A 449 9.76 12.32 -7.52
N LEU A 450 10.33 12.52 -6.35
CA LEU A 450 11.52 11.79 -5.96
C LEU A 450 11.18 10.40 -5.43
N ASN A 451 12.14 9.51 -5.50
CA ASN A 451 12.01 8.22 -4.87
C ASN A 451 11.58 8.44 -3.41
N ALA A 452 12.27 9.35 -2.72
CA ALA A 452 11.86 9.86 -1.41
C ALA A 452 12.62 11.15 -1.20
N ASN A 453 12.22 11.95 -0.21
CA ASN A 453 12.79 13.30 -0.08
C ASN A 453 14.06 13.29 0.78
N ARG A 454 15.07 12.61 0.26
CA ARG A 454 16.44 12.69 0.80
C ARG A 454 17.37 13.09 -0.32
N SER A 455 18.47 13.74 0.06
CA SER A 455 19.37 14.33 -0.93
C SER A 455 19.93 13.32 -1.92
N TYR A 456 20.15 12.09 -1.47
CA TYR A 456 20.73 11.10 -2.38
C TYR A 456 19.71 10.56 -3.38
N TYR A 457 18.46 11.02 -3.33
CA TYR A 457 17.46 10.61 -4.30
C TYR A 457 17.16 11.70 -5.32
N LEU A 458 17.94 12.79 -5.33
CA LEU A 458 17.63 13.91 -6.23
C LEU A 458 17.69 13.53 -7.70
N CYS A 459 18.36 12.43 -8.04
CA CYS A 459 18.46 12.03 -9.42
C CYS A 459 17.42 11.02 -9.85
N ARG A 460 16.57 10.56 -8.94
CA ARG A 460 15.75 9.40 -9.23
C ARG A 460 14.29 9.60 -8.87
N SER A 461 13.41 9.18 -9.77
CA SER A 461 11.98 9.27 -9.52
C SER A 461 11.42 7.91 -9.09
N GLN A 462 10.15 7.70 -9.25
CA GLN A 462 9.44 6.43 -9.03
C GLN A 462 8.26 6.40 -10.01
N PRO A 463 7.58 5.27 -10.17
CA PRO A 463 6.49 5.19 -11.14
C PRO A 463 5.46 6.28 -10.94
N PRO A 464 5.00 6.89 -12.02
CA PRO A 464 4.18 8.10 -11.92
C PRO A 464 2.69 7.83 -11.74
N PHE A 465 2.10 8.44 -10.73
CA PHE A 465 0.68 8.28 -10.43
C PHE A 465 -0.01 9.61 -10.11
N LEU A 466 0.60 10.75 -10.40
CA LEU A 466 0.07 12.00 -9.89
C LEU A 466 -1.28 12.36 -10.47
N THR A 467 -1.53 12.05 -11.74
CA THR A 467 -2.83 12.41 -12.33
C THR A 467 -3.95 11.66 -11.61
N GLN A 468 -3.77 10.38 -11.41
CA GLN A 468 -4.80 9.60 -10.73
C GLN A 468 -4.93 10.00 -9.27
N MET A 469 -3.80 10.26 -8.62
CA MET A 469 -3.85 10.68 -7.22
C MET A 469 -4.65 11.97 -7.07
N THR A 470 -4.37 12.94 -7.94
CA THR A 470 -5.07 14.21 -7.87
C THR A 470 -6.57 14.04 -8.14
N LEU A 471 -6.90 13.21 -9.12
CA LEU A 471 -8.31 12.98 -9.45
C LEU A 471 -9.03 12.27 -8.31
N LYS A 472 -8.39 11.30 -7.66
CA LYS A 472 -9.03 10.60 -6.55
C LYS A 472 -9.34 11.56 -5.42
N ILE A 473 -8.42 12.46 -5.12
CA ILE A 473 -8.63 13.41 -4.05
C ILE A 473 -9.71 14.42 -4.45
N PHE A 474 -9.63 14.90 -5.68
CA PHE A 474 -10.61 15.86 -6.19
C PHE A 474 -12.02 15.28 -6.10
N ASN A 475 -12.17 14.05 -6.56
CA ASN A 475 -13.48 13.41 -6.56
C ASN A 475 -13.98 13.11 -5.16
N TYR A 476 -13.07 12.76 -4.26
CA TYR A 476 -13.47 12.50 -2.88
C TYR A 476 -14.01 13.78 -2.25
N ILE A 477 -13.33 14.91 -2.47
CA ILE A 477 -13.76 16.15 -1.90
C ILE A 477 -15.12 16.56 -2.49
N LYS A 478 -15.29 16.34 -3.78
CA LYS A 478 -16.54 16.66 -4.42
C LYS A 478 -17.69 15.84 -3.82
N ALA A 479 -17.47 14.58 -3.60
CA ALA A 479 -18.50 13.71 -3.10
C ALA A 479 -18.83 13.98 -1.64
N HIS A 480 -17.84 14.31 -0.84
CA HIS A 480 -18.06 14.42 0.60
C HIS A 480 -18.29 15.84 1.07
N ASP A 481 -17.74 16.83 0.37
CA ASP A 481 -17.90 18.21 0.74
C ASP A 481 -18.74 19.00 -0.27
N ASN A 482 -19.17 18.36 -1.33
CA ASN A 482 -19.97 18.98 -2.38
C ASN A 482 -19.24 20.20 -2.93
N ARG A 483 -17.96 20.11 -3.11
CA ARG A 483 -17.15 21.22 -3.54
C ARG A 483 -16.13 20.74 -4.55
N GLU A 484 -15.90 21.48 -5.60
CA GLU A 484 -14.88 21.17 -6.59
C GLU A 484 -13.64 21.99 -6.29
N ASP A 485 -12.58 21.33 -5.86
CA ASP A 485 -11.32 22.01 -5.57
C ASP A 485 -10.54 22.15 -6.86
N LEU A 486 -10.97 23.12 -7.68
CA LEU A 486 -10.32 23.33 -8.97
C LEU A 486 -8.91 23.83 -8.81
N GLY A 487 -8.59 24.46 -7.69
CA GLY A 487 -7.20 24.88 -7.44
C GLY A 487 -6.27 23.71 -7.31
N LEU A 488 -6.66 22.70 -6.54
CA LEU A 488 -5.83 21.51 -6.42
C LEU A 488 -5.74 20.80 -7.75
N LEU A 489 -6.85 20.71 -8.48
CA LEU A 489 -6.86 20.06 -9.77
C LEU A 489 -5.91 20.75 -10.74
N LYS A 490 -5.97 22.08 -10.77
CA LYS A 490 -5.12 22.84 -11.66
C LYS A 490 -3.65 22.67 -11.30
N ASP A 491 -3.34 22.78 -10.01
CA ASP A 491 -1.95 22.70 -9.59
C ASP A 491 -1.40 21.29 -9.81
N GLY A 492 -2.20 20.28 -9.51
CA GLY A 492 -1.75 18.90 -9.67
C GLY A 492 -1.53 18.55 -11.13
N PHE A 493 -2.43 18.99 -12.00
CA PHE A 493 -2.28 18.68 -13.43
C PHE A 493 -1.22 19.53 -14.10
N THR A 494 -1.00 20.77 -13.63
CA THR A 494 0.13 21.54 -14.10
C THR A 494 1.43 20.81 -13.78
N ALA A 495 1.55 20.29 -12.55
CA ALA A 495 2.74 19.57 -12.18
C ALA A 495 2.88 18.27 -12.95
N ALA A 496 1.77 17.56 -13.17
CA ALA A 496 1.82 16.31 -13.88
C ALA A 496 2.23 16.50 -15.34
N ILE A 497 1.77 17.58 -15.96
CA ILE A 497 2.16 17.87 -17.34
C ILE A 497 3.67 18.14 -17.39
N LYS A 498 4.18 18.91 -16.42
CA LYS A 498 5.61 19.15 -16.38
C LYS A 498 6.38 17.85 -16.18
N GLU A 499 5.92 17.02 -15.26
CA GLU A 499 6.56 15.73 -15.02
C GLU A 499 6.57 14.87 -16.29
N TYR A 500 5.45 14.82 -16.97
CA TYR A 500 5.32 14.03 -18.20
C TYR A 500 6.34 14.52 -19.22
N LYS A 501 6.41 15.83 -19.44
CA LYS A 501 7.26 16.38 -20.50
C LYS A 501 8.73 16.38 -20.14
N THR A 502 9.08 16.61 -18.88
CA THR A 502 10.48 16.81 -18.54
C THR A 502 11.13 15.62 -17.84
N VAL A 503 10.36 14.64 -17.40
CA VAL A 503 10.94 13.48 -16.77
C VAL A 503 10.75 12.26 -17.66
N TRP A 504 9.52 11.90 -17.97
CA TRP A 504 9.24 10.62 -18.58
C TRP A 504 9.32 10.63 -20.10
N CYS A 505 8.95 11.70 -20.73
CA CYS A 505 8.90 11.75 -22.18
C CYS A 505 9.95 12.67 -22.76
N CYS A 506 11.15 12.59 -22.23
CA CYS A 506 12.30 13.25 -22.79
C CYS A 506 13.52 12.42 -22.48
N ALA A 507 14.63 12.75 -23.13
CA ALA A 507 15.87 12.00 -22.91
C ALA A 507 16.28 12.15 -21.44
N PRO A 508 16.87 11.12 -20.84
CA PRO A 508 17.26 9.86 -21.45
C PRO A 508 16.16 8.78 -21.37
N ARG A 509 15.06 9.06 -20.73
CA ARG A 509 14.05 8.04 -20.54
C ARG A 509 13.26 7.72 -21.81
N LEU A 510 13.06 8.68 -22.67
CA LEU A 510 12.29 8.44 -23.88
C LEU A 510 13.16 7.81 -24.95
N ASP A 511 12.72 6.67 -25.48
CA ASP A 511 13.41 6.04 -26.60
C ASP A 511 12.92 6.67 -27.87
N GLN A 512 13.81 7.28 -28.61
CA GLN A 512 13.43 8.05 -29.77
C GLN A 512 12.85 7.19 -30.88
N ARG A 513 13.27 5.96 -31.00
CA ARG A 513 12.82 5.10 -32.08
C ARG A 513 11.42 4.57 -31.88
N THR A 514 11.10 4.17 -30.68
CA THR A 514 9.79 3.61 -30.42
C THR A 514 8.80 4.61 -29.81
N UNK A 515 9.41 5.55 -29.05
CA UNK A 515 8.65 6.45 -28.40
C UNK A 515 8.16 6.06 -27.12
N LEU A 516 8.60 4.88 -26.78
CA LEU A 516 8.25 4.36 -25.46
C LEU A 516 9.26 4.85 -24.47
N SER A 517 8.88 4.83 -23.19
CA SER A 517 9.75 5.33 -22.12
C SER A 517 10.32 4.19 -21.29
N THR A 518 11.52 4.43 -20.74
CA THR A 518 12.20 3.49 -19.86
C THR A 518 12.49 4.18 -18.54
N TYR A 519 12.82 3.42 -17.54
CA TYR A 519 13.39 4.01 -16.32
C TYR A 519 14.88 4.25 -16.59
N UNK A 520 15.42 5.42 -16.37
CA UNK A 520 16.62 5.73 -16.67
C UNK A 520 17.01 6.82 -15.96
N PRO A 521 17.06 6.79 -14.72
CA PRO A 521 17.46 8.00 -14.02
C PRO A 521 18.90 8.38 -14.27
N SER A 522 19.21 9.61 -13.89
CA SER A 522 20.59 10.03 -14.00
C SER A 522 21.34 9.64 -12.72
N GLY A 523 22.54 10.13 -12.56
CA GLY A 523 23.33 9.83 -11.37
C GLY A 523 24.74 9.42 -11.70
N LEU A 524 25.64 9.65 -10.78
CA LEU A 524 27.06 9.37 -10.96
C LEU A 524 27.57 8.52 -9.81
N GLY A 525 28.46 7.62 -10.12
CA GLY A 525 29.19 6.85 -9.12
C GLY A 525 28.36 5.77 -8.46
N ILE A 526 28.86 5.30 -7.35
CA ILE A 526 28.18 4.24 -6.62
C ILE A 526 27.05 4.86 -5.79
N PRO A 527 25.84 4.30 -5.84
CA PRO A 527 24.77 4.86 -5.02
C PRO A 527 25.14 4.85 -3.54
N PRO A 528 25.05 5.97 -2.86
CA PRO A 528 25.55 6.04 -1.48
C PRO A 528 24.58 5.56 -0.43
N GLU A 529 23.34 5.37 -0.78
CA GLU A 529 22.32 5.07 0.23
C GLU A 529 22.25 3.62 0.63
N THR A 530 23.07 2.77 0.00
CA THR A 530 23.07 1.36 0.37
C THR A 530 24.14 1.15 1.47
N GLU A 531 24.12 0.00 2.09
CA GLU A 531 25.14 -0.32 3.06
C GLU A 531 26.48 -0.27 2.41
N ALA A 532 27.51 0.05 3.19
CA ALA A 532 28.84 0.14 2.64
C ALA A 532 29.26 -1.14 1.92
N SER A 533 28.85 -2.28 2.43
CA SER A 533 29.27 -3.53 1.85
C SER A 533 28.34 -4.05 0.75
N HIS A 534 27.29 -3.30 0.43
CA HIS A 534 26.27 -3.80 -0.50
C HIS A 534 26.85 -4.20 -1.84
N PHE A 535 27.79 -3.45 -2.36
CA PHE A 535 28.36 -3.73 -3.67
C PHE A 535 29.72 -4.40 -3.61
N ASP A 536 30.13 -4.89 -2.44
CA ASP A 536 31.47 -5.44 -2.29
C ASP A 536 31.74 -6.58 -3.28
N ALA A 537 30.82 -7.51 -3.40
CA ALA A 537 31.05 -8.63 -4.30
C ALA A 537 31.17 -8.16 -5.75
N LEU A 538 30.39 -7.16 -6.12
CA LEU A 538 30.45 -6.62 -7.46
C LEU A 538 31.79 -5.92 -7.70
N LEU A 539 32.28 -5.17 -6.73
CA LEU A 539 33.43 -4.34 -6.91
C LEU A 539 34.75 -5.09 -6.74
N THR A 540 34.74 -6.23 -6.04
CA THR A 540 35.98 -6.94 -5.75
C THR A 540 36.79 -7.32 -7.00
N PRO A 541 36.19 -7.86 -8.05
CA PRO A 541 37.00 -8.15 -9.23
C PRO A 541 37.68 -6.92 -9.81
N TYR A 542 37.04 -5.78 -9.74
CA TYR A 542 37.64 -4.55 -10.27
C TYR A 542 38.76 -4.04 -9.36
N SER A 543 38.60 -4.16 -8.02
CA SER A 543 39.66 -3.73 -7.15
C SER A 543 40.89 -4.62 -7.38
N LYS A 544 40.71 -5.91 -7.60
CA LYS A 544 41.79 -6.79 -7.88
C LYS A 544 42.44 -6.47 -9.23
N LYS A 545 41.64 -6.14 -10.22
CA LYS A 545 42.15 -5.78 -11.53
C LYS A 545 43.06 -4.57 -11.44
N HIS A 546 42.73 -3.62 -10.58
CA HIS A 546 43.51 -2.40 -10.41
C HIS A 546 44.59 -2.45 -9.30
N UNK A 547 44.56 -3.56 -8.68
CA UNK A 547 45.56 -3.79 -7.74
C UNK A 547 45.54 -2.89 -6.59
N MET A 548 44.34 -2.78 -6.10
CA MET A 548 44.21 -1.91 -4.94
C MET A 548 43.19 -2.48 -4.00
N SER A 549 43.10 -1.93 -2.81
CA SER A 549 42.13 -2.38 -1.86
C SER A 549 40.73 -1.98 -2.32
N LEU A 550 39.71 -2.65 -1.79
CA LEU A 550 38.37 -2.35 -2.19
C LEU A 550 38.03 -0.91 -1.85
N ASP A 551 38.46 -0.43 -0.65
CA ASP A 551 38.15 0.95 -0.25
C ASP A 551 38.83 1.94 -1.18
N GLU A 552 40.05 1.66 -1.56
CA GLU A 552 40.77 2.57 -2.44
C GLU A 552 40.14 2.58 -3.81
N PHE A 553 39.74 1.41 -4.31
CA PHE A 553 39.06 1.35 -5.59
C PHE A 553 37.76 2.12 -5.55
N ARG A 554 36.97 1.93 -4.48
CA ARG A 554 35.67 2.59 -4.34
C ARG A 554 35.88 4.09 -4.40
N ARG A 555 36.85 4.60 -3.66
CA ARG A 555 37.08 6.05 -3.63
C ARG A 555 37.53 6.56 -5.00
N LYS A 556 38.49 5.88 -5.64
CA LYS A 556 38.99 6.37 -6.90
C LYS A 556 37.95 6.26 -8.02
N TYR A 557 37.18 5.19 -8.00
CA TYR A 557 36.13 5.06 -9.01
C TYR A 557 35.07 6.15 -8.79
N ASN A 558 34.69 6.41 -7.56
CA ASN A 558 33.72 7.46 -7.31
C ASN A 558 34.25 8.83 -7.70
N ASP A 559 35.54 9.06 -7.52
CA ASP A 559 36.11 10.36 -7.85
C ASP A 559 36.40 10.52 -9.36
N GLY A 560 36.11 9.51 -10.12
CA GLY A 560 36.36 9.61 -11.55
C GLY A 560 37.78 9.35 -11.97
N GLU A 561 38.61 8.89 -11.04
CA GLU A 561 40.02 8.63 -11.36
C GLU A 561 40.22 7.31 -12.09
N ILE A 562 39.24 6.39 -11.99
CA ILE A 562 39.33 5.12 -12.66
C ILE A 562 38.11 4.99 -13.57
N ASP A 563 38.36 4.51 -14.79
CA ASP A 563 37.30 4.41 -15.77
C ASP A 563 36.95 2.94 -15.96
N GLU A 564 35.70 2.58 -15.66
CA GLU A 564 35.23 1.21 -15.89
C GLU A 564 33.85 1.26 -16.52
N PRO A 565 33.80 1.24 -17.85
CA PRO A 565 32.49 1.40 -18.52
C PRO A 565 31.48 0.32 -18.19
N GLU A 566 31.92 -0.91 -17.95
CA GLU A 566 30.98 -1.96 -17.60
C GLU A 566 30.38 -1.69 -16.23
N LEU A 567 31.16 -1.17 -15.31
CA LEU A 567 30.66 -0.85 -14.00
C LEU A 567 29.71 0.35 -14.05
N ASP A 568 30.04 1.33 -14.90
CA ASP A 568 29.14 2.45 -15.13
C ASP A 568 27.79 1.96 -15.62
N GLU A 569 27.81 1.03 -16.56
CA GLU A 569 26.56 0.49 -17.12
C GLU A 569 25.81 -0.27 -16.04
N TYR A 570 26.50 -1.00 -15.18
CA TYR A 570 25.84 -1.70 -14.10
C TYR A 570 25.09 -0.72 -13.22
N PHE A 571 25.72 0.41 -12.86
CA PHE A 571 25.06 1.35 -11.96
C PHE A 571 23.93 2.11 -12.63
N VAL A 572 24.02 2.31 -13.95
CA VAL A 572 22.87 2.88 -14.66
C VAL A 572 21.66 1.96 -14.50
N ASN A 573 21.87 0.67 -14.71
CA ASN A 573 20.78 -0.28 -14.59
C ASN A 573 20.32 -0.45 -13.14
N ASP A 574 21.23 -0.41 -12.20
CA ASP A 574 20.88 -0.51 -10.79
C ASP A 574 19.96 0.65 -10.39
N ARG A 575 20.30 1.88 -10.80
CA ARG A 575 19.48 3.01 -10.52
C ARG A 575 18.12 2.89 -11.20
N ALA A 576 18.09 2.33 -12.41
CA ALA A 576 16.84 2.17 -13.12
C ALA A 576 15.90 1.21 -12.38
N VAL A 577 16.45 0.13 -11.84
CA VAL A 577 15.62 -0.81 -11.08
C VAL A 577 15.02 -0.12 -9.86
N ARG A 578 15.81 0.70 -9.18
CA ARG A 578 15.30 1.38 -8.01
C ARG A 578 14.24 2.41 -8.39
N GLU A 579 14.42 3.07 -9.54
CA GLU A 579 13.39 4.00 -10.00
C GLU A 579 12.11 3.26 -10.35
N SER A 580 12.23 2.03 -10.84
CA SER A 580 11.06 1.26 -11.22
C SER A 580 10.19 0.87 -10.02
N GLY A 581 10.75 0.96 -8.81
CA GLY A 581 10.05 0.54 -7.63
C GLY A 581 10.04 -0.95 -7.41
N HIS A 582 10.64 -1.73 -8.30
CA HIS A 582 10.61 -3.19 -8.22
C HIS A 582 11.99 -3.76 -7.87
N ASP A 583 12.70 -3.14 -6.96
CA ASP A 583 14.01 -3.62 -6.59
C ASP A 583 13.86 -4.62 -5.47
N THR A 584 14.26 -5.88 -5.76
CA THR A 584 14.88 -6.27 -7.01
C THR A 584 14.11 -7.43 -7.65
N THR A 585 14.41 -7.69 -8.87
CA THR A 585 13.70 -8.73 -9.63
C THR A 585 14.59 -9.19 -10.78
N TYR A 586 14.51 -10.48 -11.14
CA TYR A 586 15.22 -10.96 -12.32
C TYR A 586 14.63 -10.45 -13.63
N ARG A 587 13.41 -9.90 -13.56
CA ARG A 587 12.80 -9.29 -14.73
C ARG A 587 13.68 -8.20 -15.31
N MET A 588 14.37 -7.47 -14.45
CA MET A 588 15.11 -6.28 -14.85
C MET A 588 16.62 -6.43 -14.72
N ASP A 589 17.09 -7.64 -14.48
CA ASP A 589 18.47 -7.84 -14.09
C ASP A 589 19.44 -7.39 -15.18
N GLY A 590 20.20 -6.33 -14.90
CA GLY A 590 21.24 -5.86 -15.80
C GLY A 590 20.73 -5.16 -17.04
N LEU A 591 19.43 -4.90 -17.16
CA LEU A 591 18.94 -4.30 -18.39
C LEU A 591 17.76 -3.35 -18.19
N CYS A 592 17.49 -2.95 -16.99
CA CYS A 592 16.29 -2.16 -16.72
C CYS A 592 16.28 -0.84 -17.51
N ALA A 593 17.41 -0.20 -17.64
CA ALA A 593 17.47 1.09 -18.35
C ALA A 593 17.17 0.93 -19.84
N HIS A 594 17.22 -0.29 -20.34
CA HIS A 594 16.93 -0.55 -21.74
C HIS A 594 15.56 -1.17 -21.96
N LEU A 595 14.78 -1.31 -20.89
CA LEU A 595 13.44 -1.89 -21.00
C LEU A 595 12.39 -0.82 -21.02
N ALA A 596 11.62 -0.76 -22.10
CA ALA A 596 10.39 -0.03 -22.06
C ALA A 596 9.40 -0.95 -21.36
N THR A 597 9.06 -0.64 -20.11
CA THR A 597 8.26 -1.57 -19.35
C THR A 597 6.78 -1.36 -19.59
N VAL A 598 6.04 -2.43 -19.45
CA VAL A 598 4.58 -2.36 -19.60
C VAL A 598 4.00 -1.42 -18.54
N ASP A 599 4.50 -1.50 -17.31
CA ASP A 599 3.96 -0.67 -16.24
C ASP A 599 4.18 0.80 -16.52
N LEU A 600 5.40 1.21 -16.82
CA LEU A 600 5.65 2.65 -17.02
C LEU A 600 4.82 3.18 -18.19
N ASN A 601 4.78 2.44 -19.26
CA ASN A 601 4.09 2.95 -20.45
C ASN A 601 2.57 2.92 -20.27
N SER A 602 2.05 1.99 -19.49
CA SER A 602 0.64 2.03 -19.14
C SER A 602 0.33 3.25 -18.28
N LEU A 603 1.23 3.57 -17.35
CA LEU A 603 1.03 4.74 -16.49
C LEU A 603 1.07 6.02 -17.32
N LEU A 604 1.93 6.07 -18.34
CA LEU A 604 1.99 7.26 -19.16
C LEU A 604 0.76 7.38 -20.07
N TYR A 605 0.23 6.26 -20.52
CA TYR A 605 -1.03 6.28 -21.24
C TYR A 605 -2.13 6.85 -20.35
N LYS A 606 -2.11 6.46 -19.08
CA LYS A 606 -3.12 6.97 -18.14
C LYS A 606 -2.94 8.46 -17.92
N TYR A 607 -1.69 8.94 -17.83
CA TYR A 607 -1.46 10.38 -17.76
C TYR A 607 -2.09 11.06 -18.96
N GLU A 608 -1.87 10.52 -20.13
CA GLU A 608 -2.36 11.16 -21.36
C GLU A 608 -3.88 11.24 -21.36
N THR A 609 -4.54 10.16 -21.02
CA THR A 609 -6.00 10.18 -21.02
C THR A 609 -6.56 11.01 -19.87
N ASP A 610 -5.93 10.97 -18.71
CA ASP A 610 -6.38 11.78 -17.58
C ASP A 610 -6.24 13.26 -17.89
N ILE A 611 -5.11 13.64 -18.47
CA ILE A 611 -4.88 15.06 -18.78
C ILE A 611 -5.89 15.52 -19.81
N ALA A 612 -6.11 14.72 -20.88
CA ALA A 612 -7.11 15.09 -21.87
C ALA A 612 -8.48 15.26 -21.22
N TYR A 613 -8.83 14.34 -20.34
CA TYR A 613 -10.13 14.39 -19.67
C TYR A 613 -10.27 15.65 -18.84
N VAL A 614 -9.27 15.95 -18.05
CA VAL A 614 -9.35 17.12 -17.14
C VAL A 614 -9.39 18.41 -17.93
N ILE A 615 -8.55 18.52 -18.94
CA ILE A 615 -8.55 19.75 -19.74
C ILE A 615 -9.93 19.97 -20.36
N LYS A 616 -10.51 18.93 -20.93
CA LYS A 616 -11.78 19.10 -21.60
C LYS A 616 -12.92 19.31 -20.65
N THR A 617 -12.93 18.55 -19.56
CA THR A 617 -14.09 18.55 -18.67
C THR A 617 -14.12 19.75 -17.72
N PHE A 618 -12.97 20.12 -17.18
CA PHE A 618 -12.93 21.13 -16.13
C PHE A 618 -12.35 22.45 -16.52
N PHE A 619 -11.69 22.56 -17.67
CA PHE A 619 -11.00 23.79 -18.04
C PHE A 619 -11.38 24.26 -19.43
N ASN A 620 -12.56 23.87 -19.85
CA ASN A 620 -13.10 24.36 -21.12
C ASN A 620 -12.14 24.12 -22.27
N ASP A 621 -11.43 23.07 -22.24
CA ASP A 621 -10.48 22.64 -23.29
C ASP A 621 -9.40 23.69 -23.52
N SER A 622 -9.00 24.40 -22.46
CA SER A 622 -7.95 25.42 -22.56
C SER A 622 -7.28 25.47 -21.20
N PHE A 623 -6.10 24.93 -21.14
CA PHE A 623 -5.43 24.78 -19.85
C PHE A 623 -4.10 25.53 -19.90
N UNK A 624 -3.92 26.49 -19.34
CA UNK A 624 -2.86 27.36 -19.34
C UNK A 624 -1.81 26.94 -18.43
N LEU A 625 -0.73 26.93 -18.90
CA LEU A 625 0.45 26.63 -18.08
C LEU A 625 1.15 27.90 -17.64
N PRO A 626 1.98 27.80 -16.63
CA PRO A 626 2.62 29.02 -16.13
C PRO A 626 3.48 29.75 -17.14
N ASP A 627 4.03 29.06 -18.15
CA ASP A 627 4.87 29.71 -19.12
C ASP A 627 4.04 30.38 -20.22
N GLY A 628 2.76 30.39 -20.11
CA GLY A 628 1.89 31.02 -21.07
C GLY A 628 1.39 30.08 -22.16
N THR A 629 1.91 28.90 -22.28
CA THR A 629 1.40 28.00 -23.29
C THR A 629 0.07 27.44 -22.86
N VAL A 630 -0.71 26.97 -23.82
CA VAL A 630 -2.04 26.47 -23.55
C VAL A 630 -2.11 25.03 -24.03
N GLU A 631 -2.60 24.16 -23.18
CA GLU A 631 -2.76 22.76 -23.53
C GLU A 631 -4.20 22.50 -23.95
N LYS A 632 -4.35 21.65 -24.93
CA LYS A 632 -5.67 21.27 -25.43
C LYS A 632 -5.84 19.77 -25.34
N SER A 633 -7.05 19.33 -25.12
CA SER A 633 -7.29 17.91 -24.93
C SER A 633 -6.94 17.09 -26.16
N ALA A 634 -7.13 17.64 -27.36
CA ALA A 634 -6.87 16.88 -28.57
C ALA A 634 -5.42 16.44 -28.67
N THR A 635 -4.49 17.27 -28.21
CA THR A 635 -3.08 16.93 -28.22
C THR A 635 -2.85 15.68 -27.38
N TRP A 636 -3.46 15.66 -26.22
CA TRP A 636 -3.24 14.54 -25.28
C TRP A 636 -3.96 13.28 -25.72
N THR A 637 -5.12 13.42 -26.36
CA THR A 637 -5.82 12.27 -26.91
C THR A 637 -4.98 11.64 -27.99
N GLU A 638 -4.36 12.46 -28.82
CA GLU A 638 -3.50 11.93 -29.85
C GLU A 638 -2.28 11.22 -29.27
N UNK A 639 -1.69 11.66 -28.16
CA UNK A 639 -0.67 11.13 -27.53
C UNK A 639 -0.97 9.85 -27.01
N ALA A 640 -2.24 9.74 -26.56
CA ALA A 640 -2.67 8.46 -26.00
C ALA A 640 -2.89 7.42 -27.08
N GLU A 641 -3.54 7.81 -28.12
CA GLU A 641 -3.77 6.86 -29.21
C GLU A 641 -2.46 6.35 -29.81
N ARG A 642 -1.48 7.20 -29.91
CA ARG A 642 -0.21 6.78 -30.45
C ARG A 642 0.47 5.78 -29.50
N ARG A 643 0.45 6.05 -28.20
CA ARG A 643 1.07 5.14 -27.23
C ARG A 643 0.36 3.79 -27.25
N LYS A 644 -0.96 3.82 -27.35
CA LYS A 644 -1.73 2.58 -27.37
C LYS A 644 -1.30 1.73 -28.58
N LYS A 645 -1.21 2.35 -29.73
CA LYS A 645 -0.80 1.62 -30.93
C LYS A 645 0.62 1.11 -30.79
N THR A 646 1.50 1.93 -30.23
CA THR A 646 2.89 1.55 -30.08
C THR A 646 3.03 0.39 -29.11
N MET A 647 2.33 0.44 -27.99
CA MET A 647 2.40 -0.64 -27.04
C MET A 647 1.86 -1.93 -27.64
N ASN A 648 0.78 -1.84 -28.42
CA ASN A 648 0.25 -3.03 -29.02
C ASN A 648 1.21 -3.59 -30.06
N ARG A 649 1.93 -2.73 -30.75
CA ARG A 649 2.89 -3.18 -31.75
C ARG A 649 4.09 -3.87 -31.12
N TYR A 650 4.68 -3.29 -30.09
CA TYR A 650 5.93 -3.79 -29.55
C TYR A 650 5.77 -4.73 -28.38
N MET A 651 4.71 -4.57 -27.60
CA MET A 651 4.61 -5.29 -26.35
C MET A 651 3.59 -6.43 -26.34
N TRP A 652 2.56 -6.33 -27.14
CA TRP A 652 1.49 -7.32 -27.08
C TRP A 652 1.86 -8.58 -27.83
N SER A 653 1.69 -9.73 -27.18
CA SER A 653 1.87 -11.02 -27.82
C SER A 653 0.50 -11.64 -28.08
N GLU A 654 0.10 -11.72 -29.33
CA GLU A 654 -1.17 -12.33 -29.66
C GLU A 654 -1.16 -13.80 -29.27
N HIS A 655 -0.01 -14.46 -29.44
CA HIS A 655 0.10 -15.87 -29.13
C HIS A 655 -0.08 -16.13 -27.64
N ASP A 656 0.54 -15.30 -26.79
CA ASP A 656 0.48 -15.54 -25.35
C ASP A 656 -0.63 -14.78 -24.66
N SER A 657 -1.31 -13.90 -25.36
CA SER A 657 -2.35 -13.04 -24.77
C SER A 657 -1.78 -12.25 -23.59
N MET A 658 -0.66 -11.63 -23.81
CA MET A 658 0.05 -11.01 -22.72
C MET A 658 0.90 -9.88 -23.25
N TYR A 659 1.08 -8.85 -22.39
CA TYR A 659 2.00 -7.78 -22.70
C TYR A 659 3.35 -8.11 -22.07
N TYR A 660 4.42 -7.87 -22.82
CA TYR A 660 5.77 -8.06 -22.34
C TYR A 660 6.55 -6.77 -22.44
N ASP A 661 7.49 -6.57 -21.57
CA ASP A 661 8.41 -5.45 -21.69
C ASP A 661 9.16 -5.53 -23.00
N TYR A 662 9.57 -4.40 -23.53
CA TYR A 662 10.28 -4.36 -24.80
C TYR A 662 11.69 -3.83 -24.59
N ASN A 663 12.69 -4.59 -25.00
CA ASN A 663 14.09 -4.17 -24.86
C ASN A 663 14.40 -3.29 -26.07
N VAL A 664 14.53 -1.98 -25.86
CA VAL A 664 14.72 -1.05 -26.94
C VAL A 664 16.13 -1.11 -27.51
N GLN A 665 17.08 -1.65 -26.73
CA GLN A 665 18.43 -1.77 -27.22
C GLN A 665 18.55 -2.96 -28.16
N LEU A 666 17.99 -4.10 -27.77
CA LEU A 666 18.04 -5.31 -28.57
C LEU A 666 16.92 -5.41 -29.59
N ASP A 667 15.93 -4.52 -29.49
CA ASP A 667 14.81 -4.47 -30.41
C ASP A 667 13.99 -5.75 -30.37
N LYS A 668 13.67 -6.21 -29.18
CA LYS A 668 12.84 -7.40 -29.06
C LYS A 668 12.13 -7.43 -27.71
N ARG A 669 11.08 -8.20 -27.65
CA ARG A 669 10.33 -8.31 -26.41
C ARG A 669 11.10 -9.16 -25.40
N SER A 670 11.01 -8.78 -24.12
CA SER A 670 11.48 -9.60 -23.05
C SER A 670 10.57 -10.82 -22.96
N LYS A 671 11.06 -11.89 -22.38
CA LYS A 671 10.26 -13.08 -22.19
C LYS A 671 9.78 -13.24 -20.76
N TYR A 672 10.13 -12.33 -19.87
CA TYR A 672 9.75 -12.46 -18.47
C TYR A 672 8.25 -12.18 -18.33
N GLU A 673 7.56 -13.11 -17.69
CA GLU A 673 6.13 -12.98 -17.47
C GLU A 673 5.90 -12.25 -16.15
N SER A 674 5.53 -10.98 -16.24
CA SER A 674 5.33 -10.13 -15.08
C SER A 674 3.86 -9.84 -14.90
N VAL A 675 3.44 -9.77 -13.65
CA VAL A 675 2.06 -9.41 -13.33
C VAL A 675 1.74 -7.98 -13.77
N THR A 676 2.76 -7.17 -14.05
CA THR A 676 2.49 -5.84 -14.56
C THR A 676 1.88 -5.88 -15.95
N SER A 677 1.80 -7.05 -16.58
CA SER A 677 1.04 -7.20 -17.81
C SER A 677 -0.45 -6.87 -17.60
N LEU A 678 -0.91 -6.76 -16.37
CA LEU A 678 -2.28 -6.36 -16.08
C LEU A 678 -2.46 -4.84 -16.02
N TYR A 679 -1.38 -4.08 -16.02
CA TYR A 679 -1.48 -2.63 -15.97
C TYR A 679 -2.27 -2.04 -17.15
N PRO A 680 -2.16 -2.58 -18.37
CA PRO A 680 -2.99 -2.04 -19.44
C PRO A 680 -4.49 -2.15 -19.21
N LEU A 681 -4.94 -3.13 -18.44
CA LEU A 681 -6.34 -3.19 -18.05
C LEU A 681 -6.69 -2.01 -17.15
N TRP A 682 -5.81 -1.73 -16.18
CA TRP A 682 -6.03 -0.61 -15.29
C TRP A 682 -6.04 0.70 -16.06
N ALA A 683 -5.15 0.83 -17.02
CA ALA A 683 -5.02 2.08 -17.76
C ALA A 683 -6.07 2.23 -18.86
N GLY A 684 -6.73 1.16 -19.26
CA GLY A 684 -7.73 1.21 -20.32
C GLY A 684 -7.18 1.06 -21.74
N UNK A 685 -6.03 0.48 -21.82
CA UNK A 685 -5.41 0.34 -22.94
C UNK A 685 -5.81 -0.75 -23.73
N CYS A 686 -6.51 -1.72 -23.18
CA CYS A 686 -6.81 -2.96 -23.87
C CYS A 686 -8.10 -2.88 -24.64
N THR A 687 -8.18 -3.59 -25.73
CA THR A 687 -9.50 -3.77 -26.33
C THR A 687 -10.26 -4.77 -25.48
N PRO A 688 -11.57 -4.84 -25.64
CA PRO A 688 -12.32 -5.87 -24.93
C PRO A 688 -11.82 -7.27 -25.23
N GLU A 689 -11.40 -7.51 -26.47
CA GLU A 689 -10.89 -8.81 -26.86
C GLU A 689 -9.57 -9.12 -26.16
N GLN A 690 -8.70 -8.14 -26.06
CA GLN A 690 -7.45 -8.33 -25.33
C GLN A 690 -7.74 -8.60 -23.85
N ALA A 691 -8.67 -7.89 -23.28
CA ALA A 691 -9.02 -8.09 -21.88
C ALA A 691 -9.51 -9.50 -21.65
N LYS A 692 -10.33 -9.99 -22.55
CA LYS A 692 -10.80 -11.36 -22.43
C LYS A 692 -9.63 -12.36 -22.45
N UNK A 693 -8.76 -12.07 -23.23
CA UNK A 693 -7.71 -12.87 -23.39
C UNK A 693 -6.86 -12.90 -22.23
N ILE A 694 -6.70 -11.82 -21.70
CA ILE A 694 -5.88 -11.72 -20.50
C ILE A 694 -6.54 -12.42 -19.31
N VAL A 695 -7.81 -12.24 -19.17
CA VAL A 695 -8.51 -12.89 -18.08
C VAL A 695 -8.41 -14.39 -18.21
N GLU A 696 -8.58 -14.91 -19.39
CA GLU A 696 -8.58 -16.34 -19.57
C GLU A 696 -7.19 -16.96 -19.49
N ASN A 697 -6.20 -16.25 -19.91
CA ASN A 697 -4.88 -16.82 -20.03
C ASN A 697 -3.83 -16.21 -19.08
N UNK A 698 -3.92 -14.95 -18.81
CA UNK A 698 -2.95 -14.40 -18.04
C UNK A 698 -3.13 -14.56 -16.62
N ILE A 699 -4.41 -14.36 -16.23
CA ILE A 699 -4.69 -14.45 -14.80
C ILE A 699 -4.29 -15.80 -14.22
N PRO A 700 -4.61 -16.89 -14.87
CA PRO A 700 -4.24 -18.18 -14.25
C PRO A 700 -2.75 -18.36 -14.05
N LYS A 701 -1.90 -17.63 -14.75
CA LYS A 701 -0.47 -17.76 -14.55
C LYS A 701 -0.02 -17.16 -13.23
N PHE A 702 -0.74 -16.16 -12.74
CA PHE A 702 -0.31 -15.42 -11.55
C PHE A 702 -1.14 -15.71 -10.31
N GLU A 703 -2.31 -16.29 -10.46
CA GLU A 703 -3.21 -16.45 -9.32
C GLU A 703 -2.75 -17.60 -8.44
N GLU A 704 -2.55 -17.30 -7.16
CA GLU A 704 -2.14 -18.31 -6.19
C GLU A 704 -3.05 -18.19 -4.98
N PHE A 705 -2.72 -18.91 -3.93
CA PHE A 705 -3.57 -18.97 -2.75
C PHE A 705 -3.91 -17.58 -2.23
N GLY A 706 -2.94 -16.71 -2.10
CA GLY A 706 -3.13 -15.40 -1.51
C GLY A 706 -3.27 -14.27 -2.48
N GLY A 707 -3.51 -14.54 -3.75
CA GLY A 707 -3.69 -13.49 -4.74
C GLY A 707 -2.70 -13.64 -5.88
N LEU A 708 -2.28 -12.52 -6.43
CA LEU A 708 -1.45 -12.53 -7.63
C LEU A 708 0.01 -12.37 -7.29
N VAL A 709 0.84 -13.30 -7.77
CA VAL A 709 2.28 -13.20 -7.55
C VAL A 709 2.89 -12.26 -8.57
N SER A 710 4.10 -11.78 -8.28
CA SER A 710 4.75 -10.77 -9.11
C SER A 710 5.14 -11.27 -10.48
N GLY A 711 5.50 -12.54 -10.58
CA GLY A 711 5.88 -13.16 -11.84
C GLY A 711 5.72 -14.64 -11.73
N THR A 712 5.98 -15.33 -12.84
CA THR A 712 5.82 -16.76 -12.82
C THR A 712 7.10 -17.46 -12.37
N UNK A 713 6.90 -18.51 -11.87
CA UNK A 713 7.88 -19.25 -11.41
C UNK A 713 8.86 -19.50 -12.39
N ARG A 714 8.30 -19.86 -13.68
CA ARG A 714 9.16 -20.13 -14.84
C ARG A 714 10.06 -18.97 -15.17
N SER A 715 9.50 -17.76 -15.16
CA SER A 715 10.28 -16.57 -15.51
C SER A 715 11.34 -16.26 -14.46
N ARG A 716 11.05 -16.56 -13.19
CA ARG A 716 12.06 -16.33 -12.15
C ARG A 716 13.27 -17.25 -12.38
N GLY A 717 13.01 -18.46 -12.79
CA GLY A 717 14.10 -19.42 -13.00
C GLY A 717 14.56 -20.07 -11.71
N PRO A 718 15.63 -20.84 -11.79
CA PRO A 718 16.08 -21.58 -10.61
C PRO A 718 16.73 -20.69 -9.57
N ILE A 719 16.58 -21.09 -8.32
CA ILE A 719 17.15 -20.37 -7.19
C ILE A 719 18.28 -21.19 -6.59
N SER A 720 19.38 -20.53 -6.27
CA SER A 720 20.54 -21.18 -5.67
C SER A 720 21.27 -20.16 -4.83
N VAL A 721 22.37 -20.58 -4.24
CA VAL A 721 23.19 -19.66 -3.48
C VAL A 721 23.72 -18.54 -4.39
N GLU A 722 24.09 -18.89 -5.61
CA GLU A 722 24.60 -17.88 -6.53
C GLU A 722 23.49 -17.06 -7.20
N ARG A 723 22.27 -17.58 -7.15
CA ARG A 723 21.15 -16.90 -7.78
C ARG A 723 19.98 -16.87 -6.80
N PRO A 724 20.06 -16.01 -5.78
CA PRO A 724 19.07 -16.04 -4.69
C PRO A 724 17.73 -15.50 -5.09
N SER A 725 16.76 -15.83 -4.28
CA SER A 725 15.41 -15.31 -4.45
C SER A 725 15.41 -13.79 -4.39
N ARG A 726 14.55 -13.17 -5.18
CA ARG A 726 14.40 -11.72 -5.17
C ARG A 726 12.96 -11.36 -4.86
N GLN A 727 12.79 -10.24 -4.17
CA GLN A 727 11.50 -9.98 -3.54
C GLN A 727 10.39 -9.60 -4.51
N TRP A 728 10.71 -9.16 -5.70
CA TRP A 728 9.67 -8.83 -6.67
C TRP A 728 9.53 -9.92 -7.74
N ASP A 729 9.85 -11.16 -7.36
CA ASP A 729 9.66 -12.32 -8.20
C ASP A 729 8.76 -13.31 -7.49
N TYR A 730 8.37 -14.38 -8.18
CA TYR A 730 7.63 -15.49 -7.60
C TYR A 730 8.41 -16.02 -6.39
N PRO A 731 7.80 -16.32 -5.28
CA PRO A 731 6.37 -16.44 -5.03
C PRO A 731 5.77 -15.24 -4.30
N PHE A 732 6.42 -14.12 -4.36
CA PHE A 732 5.99 -12.98 -3.56
C PHE A 732 4.90 -12.19 -4.23
N ALA A 733 4.02 -11.64 -3.42
CA ALA A 733 2.91 -10.83 -3.88
C ALA A 733 2.93 -9.51 -3.13
N TRP A 734 2.63 -8.45 -3.85
CA TRP A 734 2.73 -7.09 -3.33
C TRP A 734 1.42 -6.37 -3.52
N ALA A 735 1.11 -5.49 -2.58
CA ALA A 735 -0.17 -4.79 -2.59
C ALA A 735 -0.46 -3.98 -3.84
N PRO A 736 0.50 -3.24 -4.41
CA PRO A 736 0.16 -2.47 -5.60
C PRO A 736 -0.37 -3.32 -6.75
N HIS A 737 0.23 -4.47 -6.98
CA HIS A 737 -0.19 -5.32 -8.07
C HIS A 737 -1.62 -5.81 -7.87
N GLN A 738 -2.01 -6.08 -6.64
CA GLN A 738 -3.36 -6.52 -6.34
C GLN A 738 -4.35 -5.41 -6.65
N MET A 739 -4.08 -4.22 -6.15
CA MET A 739 -5.02 -3.12 -6.33
C MET A 739 -5.14 -2.72 -7.79
N MET A 740 -4.02 -2.74 -8.52
CA MET A 740 -4.07 -2.43 -9.94
C MET A 740 -4.89 -3.47 -10.69
N ALA A 741 -4.74 -4.73 -10.35
CA ALA A 741 -5.47 -5.79 -11.02
C ALA A 741 -6.96 -5.72 -10.75
N TRP A 742 -7.34 -5.51 -9.47
CA TRP A 742 -8.77 -5.46 -9.16
C TRP A 742 -9.45 -4.33 -9.93
N LYS A 743 -8.79 -3.18 -9.97
CA LYS A 743 -9.38 -2.05 -10.67
C LYS A 743 -9.43 -2.31 -12.17
N GLY A 744 -8.34 -2.84 -12.72
CA GLY A 744 -8.32 -3.11 -14.16
C GLY A 744 -9.37 -4.12 -14.59
N LEU A 745 -9.53 -5.17 -13.81
CA LEU A 745 -10.55 -6.16 -14.10
C LEU A 745 -11.93 -5.55 -14.03
N SER A 746 -12.16 -4.72 -13.02
CA SER A 746 -13.47 -4.08 -12.89
C SER A 746 -13.74 -3.13 -14.03
N ASN A 747 -12.73 -2.45 -14.54
CA ASN A 747 -12.89 -1.55 -15.66
C ASN A 747 -13.46 -2.26 -16.88
N TYR A 748 -13.18 -3.54 -17.04
CA TYR A 748 -13.61 -4.29 -18.21
C TYR A 748 -14.77 -5.21 -17.91
N GLY A 749 -15.40 -5.06 -16.73
CA GLY A 749 -16.59 -5.81 -16.42
C GLY A 749 -16.36 -7.15 -15.76
N TYR A 750 -15.16 -7.42 -15.36
CA TYR A 750 -14.87 -8.69 -14.71
C TYR A 750 -14.89 -8.53 -13.19
N UNK A 751 -15.77 -8.12 -12.85
CA UNK A 751 -15.95 -7.86 -11.53
C UNK A 751 -15.82 -9.02 -10.67
N ASP A 752 -16.37 -10.18 -11.23
CA ASP A 752 -16.34 -11.41 -10.46
C ASP A 752 -14.90 -11.90 -10.24
N VAL A 753 -14.09 -11.75 -11.24
CA VAL A 753 -12.69 -12.13 -11.09
C VAL A 753 -12.01 -11.22 -10.08
N ALA A 754 -12.29 -9.94 -10.15
CA ALA A 754 -11.74 -9.00 -9.18
C ALA A 754 -12.16 -9.37 -7.76
N ARG A 755 -13.42 -9.74 -7.59
CA ARG A 755 -13.94 -10.12 -6.27
C ARG A 755 -13.20 -11.35 -5.75
N ARG A 756 -13.01 -12.33 -6.62
CA ARG A 756 -12.32 -13.54 -6.22
C ARG A 756 -10.88 -13.25 -5.78
N LEU A 757 -10.18 -12.45 -6.58
CA LEU A 757 -8.79 -12.12 -6.26
C LEU A 757 -8.70 -11.28 -4.99
N ALA A 758 -9.63 -10.36 -4.81
CA ALA A 758 -9.64 -9.56 -3.59
C ALA A 758 -9.91 -10.44 -2.37
N TYR A 759 -10.78 -11.43 -2.51
CA TYR A 759 -11.04 -12.33 -1.39
C TYR A 759 -9.78 -13.10 -1.02
N ARG A 760 -9.03 -13.59 -2.01
CA ARG A 760 -7.81 -14.31 -1.72
C ARG A 760 -6.82 -13.44 -0.95
N TRP A 761 -6.61 -12.22 -1.40
CA TRP A 761 -5.65 -11.32 -0.76
C TRP A 761 -6.12 -10.93 0.64
N CYS A 762 -7.36 -10.55 0.77
CA CYS A 762 -7.87 -10.15 2.08
C CYS A 762 -7.94 -11.33 3.04
N TYR A 763 -8.23 -12.52 2.53
CA TYR A 763 -8.22 -13.69 3.37
C TYR A 763 -6.81 -13.97 3.89
N MET A 764 -5.82 -13.90 3.01
CA MET A 764 -4.45 -14.16 3.43
C MET A 764 -4.04 -13.15 4.50
N MET A 765 -4.36 -11.87 4.29
CA MET A 765 -4.03 -10.85 5.28
C MET A 765 -4.75 -11.10 6.60
N THR A 766 -6.04 -11.45 6.53
CA THR A 766 -6.81 -11.66 7.74
C THR A 766 -6.30 -12.89 8.51
N PHE A 767 -6.00 -13.92 7.78
CA PHE A 767 -5.51 -15.13 8.37
C PHE A 767 -4.19 -14.89 9.11
N ALA A 768 -3.24 -14.22 8.45
CA ALA A 768 -1.97 -13.91 9.11
C ALA A 768 -2.17 -12.99 10.30
N PHE A 769 -3.05 -12.02 10.16
CA PHE A 769 -3.34 -11.09 11.22
C PHE A 769 -3.88 -11.81 12.46
N VAL A 770 -4.79 -12.74 12.25
CA VAL A 770 -5.40 -13.45 13.37
C VAL A 770 -4.41 -14.42 14.02
N ASP A 771 -3.71 -15.20 13.21
CA ASP A 771 -2.86 -16.23 13.73
C ASP A 771 -1.54 -15.71 14.30
N PHE A 772 -1.08 -14.58 13.84
CA PHE A 772 0.24 -14.11 14.19
C PHE A 772 0.20 -12.71 14.79
N ASN A 773 -0.70 -12.53 15.71
CA ASN A 773 -0.75 -11.39 16.61
C ASN A 773 -0.84 -10.05 15.89
N GLY A 774 -1.74 -9.99 14.95
CA GLY A 774 -2.01 -8.68 14.32
C GLY A 774 -0.99 -8.25 13.30
N ILE A 775 -0.20 -9.18 12.80
CA ILE A 775 0.87 -8.79 11.89
C ILE A 775 0.32 -8.32 10.54
N VAL A 776 0.92 -7.27 10.00
CA VAL A 776 0.66 -6.79 8.66
C VAL A 776 2.03 -6.43 8.11
N VAL A 777 2.49 -7.16 7.11
CA VAL A 777 3.87 -7.05 6.67
C VAL A 777 3.98 -6.44 5.29
N GLU A 778 5.20 -6.21 4.85
CA GLU A 778 5.48 -5.49 3.61
C GLU A 778 5.07 -6.27 2.37
N LYS A 779 5.24 -7.57 2.38
CA LYS A 779 4.90 -8.42 1.25
C LYS A 779 4.61 -9.80 1.80
N TYR A 780 4.01 -10.63 0.96
CA TYR A 780 3.62 -11.97 1.41
C TYR A 780 4.08 -13.00 0.39
N ASP A 781 4.26 -14.23 0.85
CA ASP A 781 4.40 -15.36 -0.04
C ASP A 781 2.99 -15.86 -0.32
N ALA A 782 2.46 -15.53 -1.47
CA ALA A 782 1.06 -15.84 -1.76
C ALA A 782 0.80 -17.31 -2.04
N THR A 783 1.84 -18.13 -2.10
CA THR A 783 1.67 -19.55 -2.27
C THR A 783 1.61 -20.27 -0.94
N SER A 784 1.96 -19.63 0.16
CA SER A 784 2.02 -20.28 1.45
C SER A 784 0.66 -20.21 2.12
N GLU A 785 0.11 -21.36 2.45
CA GLU A 785 -1.20 -21.42 3.08
C GLU A 785 -1.12 -21.32 4.59
N LYS A 786 0.06 -21.48 5.17
CA LYS A 786 0.17 -21.47 6.61
C LYS A 786 0.90 -20.27 7.19
N GLN A 787 1.90 -19.79 6.49
CA GLN A 787 2.71 -18.70 7.01
C GLN A 787 3.04 -17.72 5.89
N PRO A 788 2.05 -17.12 5.28
CA PRO A 788 2.34 -16.27 4.12
C PRO A 788 3.16 -15.03 4.49
N HIS A 789 3.14 -14.62 5.75
CA HIS A 789 3.85 -13.46 6.20
C HIS A 789 5.32 -13.74 6.48
N ARG A 790 5.72 -15.00 6.54
CA ARG A 790 7.09 -15.33 6.89
C ARG A 790 7.96 -15.35 5.67
N VAL A 791 8.45 -14.19 5.29
CA VAL A 791 9.30 -14.02 4.13
C VAL A 791 10.52 -13.28 4.59
N GLU A 792 11.64 -13.53 3.94
CA GLU A 792 12.83 -12.81 4.28
C GLU A 792 12.75 -11.43 3.72
N ALA A 793 13.01 -10.43 4.53
CA ALA A 793 12.99 -9.08 4.06
C ALA A 793 14.34 -8.75 3.47
N GLU A 794 14.34 -8.38 2.21
CA GLU A 794 15.59 -8.13 1.53
C GLU A 794 16.36 -6.99 2.17
N TYR A 795 15.66 -6.04 2.73
CA TYR A 795 16.28 -4.88 3.33
C TYR A 795 16.01 -4.80 4.83
N GLY A 796 15.80 -5.91 5.47
CA GLY A 796 15.68 -5.92 6.91
C GLY A 796 14.40 -5.36 7.46
N ASN A 797 13.40 -5.26 6.65
CA ASN A 797 12.13 -4.76 7.13
C ASN A 797 11.41 -5.89 7.85
N GLN A 798 10.15 -5.75 8.12
CA GLN A 798 9.43 -6.79 8.81
C GLN A 798 9.49 -8.07 8.02
N GLY A 799 10.12 -9.04 8.53
CA GLY A 799 10.24 -10.32 7.88
C GLY A 799 10.22 -11.40 8.92
N SER A 800 10.77 -12.55 8.57
CA SER A 800 10.66 -13.69 9.45
C SER A 800 11.36 -13.49 10.79
N GLY A 801 12.28 -12.58 10.87
CA GLY A 801 12.96 -12.33 12.12
C GLY A 801 12.35 -11.26 13.00
N PHE A 802 11.22 -10.71 12.58
CA PHE A 802 10.64 -9.62 13.34
C PHE A 802 10.15 -10.10 14.71
N LYS A 803 10.46 -9.33 15.76
CA LYS A 803 9.98 -9.63 17.09
C LYS A 803 9.15 -8.46 17.58
N GLY A 804 8.09 -8.77 18.25
CA GLY A 804 7.25 -7.73 18.82
C GLY A 804 5.93 -7.63 18.09
N VAL A 805 5.11 -6.69 18.53
CA VAL A 805 3.78 -6.48 17.97
C VAL A 805 3.81 -5.21 17.15
N ALA A 806 3.42 -5.32 15.92
CA ALA A 806 3.40 -4.16 15.07
C ALA A 806 2.22 -3.25 15.42
N THR A 807 2.46 -1.97 15.40
CA THR A 807 1.40 -1.02 15.70
C THR A 807 1.14 -0.06 14.55
N GLU A 808 1.79 -0.28 13.41
CA GLU A 808 1.58 0.61 12.29
C GLU A 808 1.32 -0.12 10.98
N GLY A 809 1.46 -1.42 10.94
CA GLY A 809 1.29 -2.15 9.70
C GLY A 809 2.31 -1.72 8.65
N PHE A 810 1.87 -1.70 7.41
CA PHE A 810 2.72 -1.25 6.31
C PHE A 810 1.82 -0.48 5.33
N GLY A 811 2.24 0.71 4.96
CA GLY A 811 1.36 1.68 4.30
C GLY A 811 0.47 1.15 3.22
N TRP A 812 1.04 0.70 2.11
CA TRP A 812 0.17 0.27 1.02
C TRP A 812 -0.47 -1.10 1.27
N VAL A 813 0.03 -1.86 2.22
CA VAL A 813 -0.65 -3.10 2.59
C VAL A 813 -1.89 -2.76 3.41
N ASN A 814 -1.76 -1.81 4.34
CA ASN A 814 -2.93 -1.30 5.06
C ASN A 814 -3.98 -0.83 4.06
N ALA A 815 -3.54 -0.06 3.08
CA ALA A 815 -4.44 0.47 2.06
C ALA A 815 -5.11 -0.66 1.28
N SER A 816 -4.34 -1.68 0.94
CA SER A 816 -4.89 -2.75 0.11
C SER A 816 -6.02 -3.50 0.80
N TYR A 817 -5.98 -3.60 2.12
CA TYR A 817 -7.06 -4.24 2.83
C TYR A 817 -8.33 -3.39 2.74
N MET A 818 -8.19 -2.09 3.00
CA MET A 818 -9.34 -1.20 2.95
C MET A 818 -9.94 -1.17 1.54
N VAL A 819 -9.09 -1.16 0.53
CA VAL A 819 -9.54 -1.13 -0.85
C VAL A 819 -10.13 -2.48 -1.24
N GLY A 820 -9.50 -3.56 -0.85
CA GLY A 820 -9.97 -4.90 -1.20
C GLY A 820 -11.35 -5.21 -0.68
N LEU A 821 -11.62 -4.73 0.50
CA LEU A 821 -12.96 -4.97 1.05
C LEU A 821 -14.03 -4.31 0.19
N UNK A 822 -13.63 -3.39 -0.41
CA UNK A 822 -14.47 -2.77 -1.25
C UNK A 822 -14.85 -3.57 -2.36
N TYR A 823 -14.25 -4.54 -2.73
CA TYR A 823 -14.62 -5.40 -3.84
C TYR A 823 -15.49 -6.59 -3.40
N LEU A 824 -15.64 -6.81 -2.13
CA LEU A 824 -16.36 -7.97 -1.62
C LEU A 824 -17.80 -7.61 -1.31
N ASP A 825 -18.67 -8.59 -1.44
CA ASP A 825 -20.05 -8.38 -1.07
C ASP A 825 -20.24 -8.77 0.40
N LYS A 826 -21.46 -8.67 0.87
CA LYS A 826 -21.74 -8.96 2.25
C LYS A 826 -21.38 -10.37 2.64
N THR A 827 -21.66 -11.31 1.76
CA THR A 827 -21.33 -12.70 2.03
C THR A 827 -19.81 -12.88 2.16
N GLY A 828 -19.07 -12.25 1.26
CA GLY A 828 -17.62 -12.33 1.33
C GLY A 828 -17.07 -11.72 2.60
N ILE A 829 -17.59 -10.59 3.01
CA ILE A 829 -17.12 -9.95 4.23
C ILE A 829 -17.41 -10.84 5.43
N ARG A 830 -18.59 -11.44 5.45
CA ARG A 830 -18.93 -12.33 6.55
C ARG A 830 -18.00 -13.53 6.59
N ALA A 831 -17.77 -14.15 5.44
CA ALA A 831 -16.87 -15.28 5.38
C ALA A 831 -15.46 -14.93 5.81
N LEU A 832 -15.02 -13.75 5.40
CA LEU A 832 -13.70 -13.25 5.77
C LEU A 832 -13.60 -13.08 7.28
N GLY A 833 -14.64 -12.55 7.88
CA GLY A 833 -14.64 -12.35 9.34
C GLY A 833 -14.62 -13.64 10.11
N MET A 834 -15.07 -14.73 9.50
CA MET A 834 -14.98 -16.05 10.10
C MET A 834 -13.70 -16.73 9.71
N VAL A 835 -12.83 -16.06 8.96
CA VAL A 835 -11.58 -16.59 8.47
C VAL A 835 -11.83 -17.88 7.69
N THR A 836 -12.80 -17.83 6.79
CA THR A 836 -13.15 -18.99 5.98
C THR A 836 -12.23 -19.02 4.77
N SER A 837 -11.52 -20.13 4.62
CA SER A 837 -10.60 -20.24 3.50
C SER A 837 -11.36 -20.18 2.20
N PRO A 838 -10.74 -19.75 1.11
CA PRO A 838 -11.44 -19.77 -0.16
C PRO A 838 -12.13 -21.10 -0.49
N UNK A 839 -11.58 -21.96 -0.11
CA UNK A 839 -12.07 -23.15 -0.31
C UNK A 839 -13.30 -23.43 0.32
N ASP A 840 -13.18 -23.27 1.54
CA ASP A 840 -14.37 -23.54 2.33
C ASP A 840 -15.46 -22.53 2.00
N PHE A 841 -15.06 -21.33 1.63
CA PHE A 841 -16.02 -20.29 1.31
C PHE A 841 -16.96 -20.77 0.19
N LEU A 842 -16.39 -21.38 -0.82
CA LEU A 842 -17.20 -21.84 -1.93
C LEU A 842 -18.16 -22.92 -1.49
N GLN A 843 -17.71 -23.80 -0.61
CA GLN A 843 -18.57 -24.86 -0.16
C GLN A 843 -19.77 -24.38 0.61
N HIS A 844 -19.69 -23.25 1.24
CA HIS A 844 -20.77 -22.76 2.07
C HIS A 844 -21.72 -21.80 1.39
N MET A 845 -21.56 -21.61 0.09
CA MET A 845 -22.43 -20.71 -0.60
C MET A 845 -23.71 -21.37 -1.00
N ASN A 846 -24.79 -20.63 -0.91
CA ASN A 846 -26.06 -21.13 -1.41
C ASN A 846 -26.14 -20.90 -2.92
N ALA A 847 -27.21 -21.35 -3.54
CA ALA A 847 -27.31 -21.26 -4.98
C ALA A 847 -27.23 -19.85 -5.51
N ASN A 848 -27.89 -18.92 -4.84
CA ASN A 848 -27.86 -17.56 -5.31
C ASN A 848 -26.48 -16.95 -5.19
N GLU A 849 -25.81 -17.28 -4.12
CA GLU A 849 -24.45 -16.77 -3.92
C GLU A 849 -23.49 -17.31 -4.95
N ARG A 850 -23.67 -18.57 -5.30
CA ARG A 850 -22.84 -19.16 -6.33
C ARG A 850 -23.03 -18.48 -7.68
N UNK A 851 -23.98 -18.24 -7.83
CA UNK A 851 -24.29 -17.58 -9.02
C UNK A 851 -23.68 -16.29 -9.12
N ALA A 852 -23.74 -15.67 -8.02
CA ALA A 852 -23.11 -14.36 -8.01
C ALA A 852 -21.61 -14.46 -8.19
N TYR A 853 -21.03 -15.51 -7.88
CA TYR A 853 -19.61 -15.73 -8.02
C TYR A 853 -19.22 -16.55 -9.25
N UNK A 854 -20.28 -16.81 -9.93
CA UNK A 854 -20.10 -17.40 -11.02
C UNK A 854 -19.45 -18.65 -11.02
N VAL A 855 -19.97 -19.34 -10.21
CA VAL A 855 -19.39 -20.63 -10.14
C VAL A 855 -19.89 -21.58 -11.23
N GLU A 856 -21.12 -21.40 -11.58
CA GLU A 856 -21.68 -22.30 -12.58
C GLU A 856 -21.11 -22.02 -13.93
N GLY A 857 -20.96 -23.04 -14.70
CA GLY A 857 -20.40 -22.90 -16.01
C GLY A 857 -18.91 -22.80 -16.01
N GLY A 858 -18.33 -23.02 -14.85
CA GLY A 858 -16.93 -22.82 -14.74
C GLY A 858 -16.05 -24.00 -15.06
N GLN A 859 -16.66 -25.08 -15.41
CA GLN A 859 -15.85 -26.31 -15.59
C GLN A 859 -14.82 -26.18 -16.73
N UNK A 860 -15.24 -25.68 -17.53
CA UNK A 860 -14.42 -25.53 -18.64
C UNK A 860 -13.22 -24.71 -18.42
N GLN A 861 -13.65 -23.66 -17.86
CA GLN A 861 -12.61 -22.73 -17.58
C GLN A 861 -11.69 -23.25 -16.50
N LEU A 862 -12.23 -23.95 -15.57
CA LEU A 862 -11.43 -24.54 -14.52
C LEU A 862 -10.42 -25.51 -15.13
N ALA A 863 -10.84 -26.36 -16.02
CA ALA A 863 -9.92 -27.28 -16.63
C ALA A 863 -8.82 -26.55 -17.38
N ARG A 864 -9.22 -25.51 -18.05
CA ARG A 864 -8.25 -24.72 -18.79
C ARG A 864 -7.27 -24.06 -17.88
N ALA A 865 -7.75 -23.48 -16.79
CA ALA A 865 -6.87 -22.83 -15.83
C ALA A 865 -5.91 -23.85 -15.22
N ARG A 866 -6.38 -25.04 -14.94
CA ARG A 866 -5.51 -26.07 -14.39
C ARG A 866 -4.40 -26.44 -15.37
N LYS A 867 -4.74 -26.55 -16.63
CA LYS A 867 -3.76 -26.85 -17.63
C LYS A 867 -2.72 -25.77 -17.72
N ILE A 868 -3.15 -24.52 -17.75
CA ILE A 868 -2.25 -23.40 -17.86
C ILE A 868 -1.32 -23.36 -16.66
N ASN A 869 -1.90 -23.52 -15.47
CA ASN A 869 -1.10 -23.49 -14.26
C ASN A 869 -0.08 -24.63 -14.22
N ALA A 870 -0.48 -25.80 -14.64
CA ALA A 870 0.43 -26.92 -14.66
C ALA A 870 1.59 -26.64 -15.63
N ALA A 871 1.28 -26.07 -16.78
CA ALA A 871 2.30 -25.77 -17.76
C ALA A 871 3.26 -24.72 -17.27
N THR A 872 2.75 -23.74 -16.54
CA THR A 872 3.62 -22.66 -16.10
C THR A 872 4.46 -23.07 -14.91
N LYS A 873 4.05 -24.05 -14.16
CA LYS A 873 4.82 -24.45 -13.00
C LYS A 873 5.97 -25.39 -13.32
N VAL A 874 6.06 -25.86 -14.55
CA VAL A 874 7.14 -26.75 -14.93
C VAL A 874 8.45 -26.02 -15.37
#